data_99d49407cea6a01ee40e0044ef5f8e4a
#
_entry.id   99d49407cea6a01ee40e0044ef5f8e4a
#
_cell.length_a   1.000
_cell.length_b   1.000
_cell.length_c   1.000
_cell.angle_alpha   90.00
_cell.angle_beta   90.00
_cell.angle_gamma   90.00
#
_symmetry.space_group_name_H-M   'P 1'
#
loop_
_entity.id
_entity.type
_entity.pdbx_description
1 polymer ?
#
loop_
_entity_poly.entity_id
_entity_poly.type
_entity_poly.pdbx_seq_one_letter_code
_entity_poly.pdbx_strand_id
1 'polypeptide(L)'
;MAETPNSRVKEINISQEMRSSFLDYAMSVIVARALPDVRDGLKPVHRRILYAMHDLGMHADKAYKKSARIVGEVIGKYHPHGDSAVYETMVRMAQDFNYRYMLVDGHGNFGSIDGDSAAAMRYTEARMSKISMELLRDINKDTIDYQDNYDGSEREPIVLPARFPNLLVNGTSGIAVGMATNIPPHQLGEVIEGVLAVSRDPEITIQELMEIIPGPDFPTGGLILGRSGIRKAYETGRGSITLRAKVEIETKANGKEVIIVNEIPYQVNKARLIEKIAELVRDKKIDGITDLRDESDREGLRIVIEVRRDANANVLLNNLYKQTALQTSFGINTLALVDGQPKVLNLKQCLVYYLEHQKVVIRRRTQFELRKAEARAHILEGLRIALDNLDAVIALIRGSRTTDIAREGLMTQFSLSEKQAQAILDMRLQRLTGLEREKIEEEFQNLMQLIAELKAILADEEKLLGIIREELLEVKERFDDKRRTEIVSGGLEMIEDEDLIPRENVVISLTHNGYIKRLPVSTYRAQKRGGRGIQGMGTNEDDFVEHLLTTSTHDTILFFTNKGKVYRSKGYEIPEFSRTAKGLPIINLLGIEKGEWVNAMIHIEEFVDDWSLFFATKEGIVKRSPLTSFANIRNNGLIALNLREGDELISVRMTDGTKEIIIGTKNGLMIRFPETDVRTMGRTATGVKGISLSGDDEVVGMEVLDESADILVVTKHGYGKRTPATEYRRQGRGGKGIKTCNITDKNGSLVTMKVVEGEEDLMLITTGGVLIRIPVGGISITGRNTQGVKLISLNREENEAVATVAQVDKEEEKAEDLAEGEEAEGFEGAEIEDVTGEETESETEPAVPSDDEGEQE
;
A
#
# COMPACT_ATOMS: atom_id res chain seq x y z
N MET A 1 81.15 9.74 -18.81
CA MET A 1 80.01 9.00 -18.23
C MET A 1 78.96 8.95 -19.34
N ALA A 2 78.68 7.75 -19.85
CA ALA A 2 77.76 7.56 -20.94
C ALA A 2 76.34 7.63 -20.41
N GLU A 3 75.57 8.54 -20.94
CA GLU A 3 74.09 8.55 -20.78
C GLU A 3 73.50 7.31 -21.46
N THR A 4 72.85 6.47 -20.70
CA THR A 4 72.08 5.34 -21.21
C THR A 4 70.81 5.89 -21.84
N PRO A 5 70.58 5.70 -23.15
CA PRO A 5 69.35 6.16 -23.80
C PRO A 5 68.21 5.19 -23.53
N ASN A 6 67.10 5.76 -23.19
CA ASN A 6 65.75 5.18 -23.24
C ASN A 6 65.39 4.15 -22.16
N SER A 7 65.03 4.61 -21.00
CA SER A 7 63.97 3.92 -20.26
C SER A 7 62.62 4.28 -20.89
N ARG A 8 61.99 3.36 -21.58
CA ARG A 8 60.58 3.42 -22.01
C ARG A 8 59.57 3.40 -20.82
N VAL A 9 60.11 3.49 -19.60
CA VAL A 9 59.32 3.51 -18.35
C VAL A 9 59.00 4.97 -18.01
N LYS A 10 57.76 5.34 -18.13
CA LYS A 10 57.22 6.62 -17.65
C LYS A 10 56.75 6.45 -16.24
N GLU A 11 57.28 7.21 -15.33
CA GLU A 11 56.77 7.24 -13.94
C GLU A 11 55.37 7.89 -13.95
N ILE A 12 54.37 7.16 -13.49
CA ILE A 12 52.98 7.62 -13.39
C ILE A 12 52.61 7.63 -11.90
N ASN A 13 52.11 8.78 -11.42
CA ASN A 13 51.55 8.87 -10.08
C ASN A 13 50.19 8.14 -10.06
N ILE A 14 50.11 7.01 -9.41
CA ILE A 14 48.93 6.16 -9.37
C ILE A 14 47.67 6.92 -8.85
N SER A 15 47.83 7.80 -7.84
CA SER A 15 46.70 8.58 -7.33
C SER A 15 46.15 9.60 -8.37
N GLN A 16 47.01 10.15 -9.19
CA GLN A 16 46.63 11.09 -10.22
C GLN A 16 45.98 10.37 -11.41
N GLU A 17 46.59 9.25 -11.83
CA GLU A 17 46.00 8.40 -12.88
C GLU A 17 44.68 7.83 -12.50
N MET A 18 44.54 7.28 -11.28
CA MET A 18 43.26 6.77 -10.76
C MET A 18 42.18 7.87 -10.73
N ARG A 19 42.52 9.09 -10.32
CA ARG A 19 41.57 10.22 -10.30
C ARG A 19 41.14 10.60 -11.69
N SER A 20 42.06 10.68 -12.65
CA SER A 20 41.72 11.01 -14.07
C SER A 20 40.84 9.93 -14.67
N SER A 21 41.24 8.65 -14.59
CA SER A 21 40.53 7.54 -15.15
C SER A 21 39.16 7.34 -14.52
N PHE A 22 39.02 7.59 -13.19
CA PHE A 22 37.73 7.53 -12.52
C PHE A 22 36.80 8.65 -12.96
N LEU A 23 37.29 9.88 -13.17
CA LEU A 23 36.52 11.00 -13.70
C LEU A 23 36.03 10.70 -15.12
N ASP A 24 36.89 10.19 -15.99
CA ASP A 24 36.55 9.84 -17.37
C ASP A 24 35.51 8.71 -17.41
N TYR A 25 35.68 7.68 -16.57
CA TYR A 25 34.68 6.64 -16.40
C TYR A 25 33.33 7.20 -15.89
N ALA A 26 33.35 8.03 -14.84
CA ALA A 26 32.15 8.61 -14.27
C ALA A 26 31.41 9.49 -15.29
N MET A 27 32.14 10.33 -16.03
CA MET A 27 31.61 11.16 -17.10
C MET A 27 30.95 10.31 -18.20
N SER A 28 31.64 9.26 -18.65
CA SER A 28 31.10 8.32 -19.63
C SER A 28 29.82 7.66 -19.17
N VAL A 29 29.77 7.17 -17.91
CA VAL A 29 28.57 6.53 -17.35
C VAL A 29 27.41 7.52 -17.21
N ILE A 30 27.68 8.75 -16.81
CA ILE A 30 26.66 9.80 -16.62
C ILE A 30 26.08 10.21 -17.98
N VAL A 31 26.93 10.58 -18.95
CA VAL A 31 26.49 11.21 -20.21
C VAL A 31 26.12 10.18 -21.27
N ALA A 32 26.88 9.06 -21.37
CA ALA A 32 26.75 8.11 -22.47
C ALA A 32 26.13 6.76 -22.09
N ARG A 33 25.57 6.59 -20.89
CA ARG A 33 25.00 5.29 -20.48
C ARG A 33 23.73 5.38 -19.66
N ALA A 34 23.75 6.03 -18.47
CA ALA A 34 22.74 5.83 -17.44
C ALA A 34 21.62 6.86 -17.45
N LEU A 35 21.88 8.12 -17.86
CA LEU A 35 20.90 9.18 -17.81
C LEU A 35 20.22 9.43 -19.16
N PRO A 36 18.93 9.80 -19.16
CA PRO A 36 18.19 10.15 -20.36
C PRO A 36 18.51 11.61 -20.75
N ASP A 37 18.40 11.91 -22.05
CA ASP A 37 18.34 13.31 -22.53
C ASP A 37 16.95 13.90 -22.30
N VAL A 38 16.85 15.12 -21.83
CA VAL A 38 15.57 15.78 -21.52
C VAL A 38 14.67 15.92 -22.76
N ARG A 39 15.26 16.04 -23.95
CA ARG A 39 14.57 16.33 -25.22
C ARG A 39 13.78 15.13 -25.75
N ASP A 40 14.37 13.94 -25.76
CA ASP A 40 13.75 12.71 -26.27
C ASP A 40 13.45 11.67 -25.21
N GLY A 41 13.89 11.89 -23.96
CA GLY A 41 13.66 10.97 -22.85
C GLY A 41 14.38 9.64 -22.94
N LEU A 42 15.35 9.48 -23.85
CA LEU A 42 16.00 8.22 -24.12
C LEU A 42 17.44 8.20 -23.59
N LYS A 43 17.85 7.04 -23.10
CA LYS A 43 19.26 6.73 -22.91
C LYS A 43 19.90 6.35 -24.24
N PRO A 44 21.23 6.45 -24.40
CA PRO A 44 21.89 6.12 -25.66
C PRO A 44 21.53 4.75 -26.22
N VAL A 45 21.43 3.70 -25.39
CA VAL A 45 21.08 2.36 -25.85
C VAL A 45 19.67 2.28 -26.44
N HIS A 46 18.67 2.94 -25.83
CA HIS A 46 17.29 2.99 -26.35
C HIS A 46 17.24 3.71 -27.69
N ARG A 47 17.93 4.85 -27.78
CA ARG A 47 18.01 5.65 -29.01
C ARG A 47 18.64 4.87 -30.15
N ARG A 48 19.74 4.15 -29.89
CA ARG A 48 20.44 3.30 -30.85
C ARG A 48 19.59 2.14 -31.35
N ILE A 49 18.81 1.50 -30.45
CA ILE A 49 17.87 0.43 -30.82
C ILE A 49 16.81 0.96 -31.79
N LEU A 50 16.14 2.06 -31.45
CA LEU A 50 15.08 2.65 -32.29
C LEU A 50 15.63 3.14 -33.63
N TYR A 51 16.82 3.75 -33.62
CA TYR A 51 17.47 4.22 -34.83
C TYR A 51 17.87 3.05 -35.76
N ALA A 52 18.45 1.99 -35.21
CA ALA A 52 18.78 0.77 -35.99
C ALA A 52 17.53 0.11 -36.57
N MET A 53 16.42 0.06 -35.81
CA MET A 53 15.15 -0.48 -36.32
C MET A 53 14.61 0.39 -37.47
N HIS A 54 14.75 1.71 -37.39
CA HIS A 54 14.37 2.66 -38.45
C HIS A 54 15.22 2.44 -39.71
N ASP A 55 16.54 2.35 -39.57
CA ASP A 55 17.49 2.13 -40.66
C ASP A 55 17.24 0.79 -41.38
N LEU A 56 16.90 -0.26 -40.62
CA LEU A 56 16.50 -1.56 -41.15
C LEU A 56 15.09 -1.58 -41.79
N GLY A 57 14.36 -0.44 -41.76
CA GLY A 57 12.98 -0.34 -42.27
C GLY A 57 11.96 -1.18 -41.51
N MET A 58 12.17 -1.41 -40.22
CA MET A 58 11.28 -2.21 -39.35
C MET A 58 10.14 -1.37 -38.77
N HIS A 59 9.37 -0.74 -39.63
CA HIS A 59 8.24 0.11 -39.25
C HIS A 59 7.02 -0.71 -38.80
N ALA A 60 6.09 -0.08 -38.10
CA ALA A 60 4.90 -0.71 -37.52
C ALA A 60 3.97 -1.38 -38.59
N ASP A 61 4.03 -0.93 -39.84
CA ASP A 61 3.26 -1.47 -40.97
C ASP A 61 3.97 -2.64 -41.68
N LYS A 62 5.18 -2.95 -41.29
CA LYS A 62 5.99 -4.04 -41.90
C LYS A 62 5.93 -5.33 -41.09
N ALA A 63 6.36 -6.43 -41.72
CA ALA A 63 6.46 -7.72 -41.04
C ALA A 63 7.50 -7.71 -39.91
N TYR A 64 7.24 -8.48 -38.88
CA TYR A 64 8.19 -8.72 -37.78
C TYR A 64 9.48 -9.35 -38.31
N LYS A 65 10.58 -9.04 -37.65
CA LYS A 65 11.89 -9.67 -37.94
C LYS A 65 12.49 -10.19 -36.65
N LYS A 66 13.35 -11.21 -36.75
CA LYS A 66 14.02 -11.80 -35.58
C LYS A 66 14.76 -10.75 -34.77
N SER A 67 14.57 -10.78 -33.43
CA SER A 67 15.22 -9.89 -32.49
C SER A 67 16.75 -9.91 -32.62
N ALA A 68 17.32 -11.07 -32.89
CA ALA A 68 18.76 -11.23 -33.13
C ALA A 68 19.30 -10.34 -34.24
N ARG A 69 18.50 -10.02 -35.27
CA ARG A 69 18.89 -9.10 -36.35
C ARG A 69 19.04 -7.67 -35.87
N ILE A 70 18.12 -7.22 -35.02
CA ILE A 70 18.17 -5.89 -34.44
C ILE A 70 19.38 -5.76 -33.51
N VAL A 71 19.55 -6.74 -32.62
CA VAL A 71 20.65 -6.77 -31.67
C VAL A 71 22.00 -6.76 -32.39
N GLY A 72 22.14 -7.58 -33.45
CA GLY A 72 23.36 -7.63 -34.25
C GLY A 72 23.69 -6.32 -34.95
N GLU A 73 22.68 -5.62 -35.50
CA GLU A 73 22.83 -4.28 -36.12
C GLU A 73 23.28 -3.23 -35.12
N VAL A 74 22.63 -3.20 -33.94
CA VAL A 74 22.95 -2.25 -32.88
C VAL A 74 24.38 -2.43 -32.37
N ILE A 75 24.81 -3.66 -32.11
CA ILE A 75 26.16 -3.95 -31.61
C ILE A 75 27.20 -3.66 -32.68
N GLY A 76 26.95 -4.11 -33.92
CA GLY A 76 27.91 -3.96 -35.01
C GLY A 76 28.14 -2.52 -35.39
N LYS A 77 27.11 -1.65 -35.34
CA LYS A 77 27.23 -0.26 -35.84
C LYS A 77 27.30 0.79 -34.78
N TYR A 78 26.62 0.64 -33.62
CA TYR A 78 26.36 1.78 -32.72
C TYR A 78 26.76 1.51 -31.28
N HIS A 79 26.61 0.27 -30.75
CA HIS A 79 26.72 0.03 -29.30
C HIS A 79 27.69 -1.14 -29.00
N PRO A 80 29.00 -0.87 -28.78
CA PRO A 80 30.04 -1.90 -28.63
C PRO A 80 30.02 -2.53 -27.23
N HIS A 81 28.89 -3.11 -26.82
CA HIS A 81 28.68 -3.78 -25.53
C HIS A 81 28.00 -5.14 -25.73
N GLY A 82 27.83 -5.91 -24.67
CA GLY A 82 27.22 -7.24 -24.71
C GLY A 82 25.82 -7.29 -25.34
N ASP A 83 25.53 -8.33 -26.10
CA ASP A 83 24.24 -8.59 -26.75
C ASP A 83 23.07 -8.70 -25.79
N SER A 84 23.31 -9.30 -24.61
CA SER A 84 22.31 -9.41 -23.55
C SER A 84 21.79 -8.06 -23.10
N ALA A 85 22.66 -7.05 -22.93
CA ALA A 85 22.27 -5.70 -22.50
C ALA A 85 21.36 -5.01 -23.52
N VAL A 86 21.65 -5.17 -24.80
CA VAL A 86 20.83 -4.62 -25.90
C VAL A 86 19.50 -5.37 -25.98
N TYR A 87 19.53 -6.70 -25.94
CA TYR A 87 18.33 -7.53 -26.03
C TYR A 87 17.39 -7.28 -24.84
N GLU A 88 17.89 -7.30 -23.60
CA GLU A 88 17.07 -7.03 -22.41
C GLU A 88 16.46 -5.63 -22.42
N THR A 89 17.21 -4.64 -22.94
CA THR A 89 16.66 -3.28 -23.10
C THR A 89 15.51 -3.27 -24.12
N MET A 90 15.68 -3.94 -25.25
CA MET A 90 14.63 -4.06 -26.26
C MET A 90 13.41 -4.83 -25.72
N VAL A 91 13.64 -5.91 -24.96
CA VAL A 91 12.58 -6.67 -24.27
C VAL A 91 11.77 -5.76 -23.35
N ARG A 92 12.43 -4.95 -22.51
CA ARG A 92 11.74 -4.03 -21.62
C ARG A 92 10.86 -3.00 -22.36
N MET A 93 11.32 -2.51 -23.52
CA MET A 93 10.54 -1.60 -24.36
C MET A 93 9.29 -2.24 -24.99
N ALA A 94 9.20 -3.57 -25.00
CA ALA A 94 8.07 -4.34 -25.50
C ALA A 94 7.13 -4.85 -24.39
N GLN A 95 7.45 -4.64 -23.12
CA GLN A 95 6.66 -5.11 -21.97
C GLN A 95 5.64 -4.05 -21.53
N ASP A 96 4.36 -4.39 -21.56
CA ASP A 96 3.23 -3.50 -21.22
C ASP A 96 3.12 -3.19 -19.72
N PHE A 97 3.77 -4.00 -18.87
CA PHE A 97 3.88 -3.76 -17.43
C PHE A 97 5.11 -2.92 -17.03
N ASN A 98 6.05 -2.65 -17.98
CA ASN A 98 7.22 -1.80 -17.77
C ASN A 98 7.10 -0.42 -18.43
N TYR A 99 6.50 -0.35 -19.62
CA TYR A 99 6.33 0.87 -20.40
C TYR A 99 4.86 1.28 -20.45
N ARG A 100 4.57 2.54 -20.11
CA ARG A 100 3.20 3.06 -20.20
C ARG A 100 2.72 3.09 -21.65
N TYR A 101 3.63 3.41 -22.58
CA TYR A 101 3.43 3.32 -24.03
C TYR A 101 4.63 2.55 -24.62
N MET A 102 4.42 1.32 -25.02
CA MET A 102 5.47 0.45 -25.56
C MET A 102 6.10 1.05 -26.80
N LEU A 103 7.45 1.04 -26.88
CA LEU A 103 8.20 1.54 -28.02
C LEU A 103 8.55 0.43 -29.02
N VAL A 104 8.50 -0.82 -28.61
CA VAL A 104 8.74 -2.01 -29.43
C VAL A 104 7.48 -2.86 -29.42
N ASP A 105 7.07 -3.31 -30.60
CA ASP A 105 6.01 -4.29 -30.82
C ASP A 105 6.66 -5.67 -30.96
N GLY A 106 6.52 -6.50 -29.92
CA GLY A 106 7.13 -7.81 -29.79
C GLY A 106 6.19 -8.96 -30.16
N HIS A 107 6.69 -9.97 -30.83
CA HIS A 107 5.98 -11.22 -31.11
C HIS A 107 6.75 -12.42 -30.56
N GLY A 108 6.08 -13.22 -29.73
CA GLY A 108 6.64 -14.32 -28.97
C GLY A 108 6.68 -14.06 -27.47
N ASN A 109 7.52 -14.80 -26.74
CA ASN A 109 7.65 -14.64 -25.30
C ASN A 109 8.68 -13.54 -24.96
N PHE A 110 8.19 -12.39 -24.49
CA PHE A 110 8.97 -11.26 -24.01
C PHE A 110 9.01 -11.15 -22.46
N GLY A 111 8.78 -12.27 -21.76
CA GLY A 111 8.74 -12.31 -20.30
C GLY A 111 7.34 -11.99 -19.74
N SER A 112 7.20 -12.05 -18.42
CA SER A 112 5.95 -11.82 -17.72
C SER A 112 6.14 -10.96 -16.45
N ILE A 113 5.04 -10.49 -15.89
CA ILE A 113 5.01 -9.77 -14.60
C ILE A 113 5.43 -10.68 -13.42
N ASP A 114 5.44 -12.00 -13.63
CA ASP A 114 5.94 -12.99 -12.66
C ASP A 114 7.48 -13.06 -12.61
N GLY A 115 8.13 -12.33 -13.52
CA GLY A 115 9.59 -12.29 -13.60
C GLY A 115 10.19 -13.39 -14.48
N ASP A 116 9.38 -14.04 -15.28
CA ASP A 116 9.87 -14.95 -16.30
C ASP A 116 10.74 -14.20 -17.31
N SER A 117 11.83 -14.80 -17.68
CA SER A 117 12.74 -14.24 -18.68
C SER A 117 12.15 -14.35 -20.09
N ALA A 118 12.48 -13.39 -20.95
CA ALA A 118 12.15 -13.49 -22.36
C ALA A 118 12.83 -14.72 -22.99
N ALA A 119 12.21 -15.29 -24.02
CA ALA A 119 12.83 -16.33 -24.80
C ALA A 119 14.10 -15.79 -25.53
N ALA A 120 15.04 -16.65 -25.85
CA ALA A 120 16.26 -16.24 -26.56
C ALA A 120 15.94 -15.46 -27.84
N MET A 121 16.74 -14.45 -28.18
CA MET A 121 16.53 -13.51 -29.29
C MET A 121 16.40 -14.17 -30.69
N ARG A 122 16.82 -15.44 -30.84
CA ARG A 122 16.62 -16.23 -32.07
C ARG A 122 15.19 -16.70 -32.25
N TYR A 123 14.38 -16.75 -31.17
CA TYR A 123 12.97 -17.17 -31.22
C TYR A 123 12.02 -15.99 -31.32
N THR A 124 12.29 -14.91 -30.59
CA THR A 124 11.45 -13.71 -30.59
C THR A 124 11.59 -12.89 -31.85
N GLU A 125 10.54 -12.17 -32.17
CA GLU A 125 10.49 -11.24 -33.30
C GLU A 125 10.01 -9.86 -32.82
N ALA A 126 10.47 -8.81 -33.50
CA ALA A 126 10.11 -7.44 -33.08
C ALA A 126 10.02 -6.52 -34.30
N ARG A 127 9.33 -5.41 -34.11
CA ARG A 127 9.27 -4.24 -34.98
C ARG A 127 9.00 -3.00 -34.15
N MET A 128 9.09 -1.83 -34.73
CA MET A 128 8.69 -0.59 -34.06
C MET A 128 7.20 -0.58 -33.77
N SER A 129 6.81 -0.04 -32.63
CA SER A 129 5.41 0.26 -32.34
C SER A 129 4.94 1.49 -33.14
N LYS A 130 3.62 1.69 -33.24
CA LYS A 130 3.07 2.85 -33.95
C LYS A 130 3.51 4.17 -33.31
N ILE A 131 3.55 4.27 -31.97
CA ILE A 131 3.93 5.48 -31.27
C ILE A 131 5.44 5.77 -31.37
N SER A 132 6.30 4.74 -31.41
CA SER A 132 7.74 4.93 -31.56
C SER A 132 8.14 5.54 -32.89
N MET A 133 7.31 5.38 -33.93
CA MET A 133 7.52 6.05 -35.21
C MET A 133 7.41 7.58 -35.10
N GLU A 134 6.63 8.09 -34.14
CA GLU A 134 6.53 9.52 -33.88
C GLU A 134 7.82 10.09 -33.25
N LEU A 135 8.64 9.27 -32.58
CA LEU A 135 9.95 9.68 -32.08
C LEU A 135 10.95 9.94 -33.21
N LEU A 136 10.83 9.22 -34.33
CA LEU A 136 11.75 9.25 -35.47
C LEU A 136 11.17 10.02 -36.66
N ARG A 137 9.94 10.52 -36.58
CA ARG A 137 9.30 11.27 -37.66
C ARG A 137 10.16 12.49 -38.05
N ASP A 138 10.31 12.67 -39.35
CA ASP A 138 11.11 13.75 -39.95
C ASP A 138 12.63 13.70 -39.66
N ILE A 139 13.18 12.59 -39.17
CA ILE A 139 14.63 12.44 -38.90
C ILE A 139 15.48 12.68 -40.15
N ASN A 140 14.94 12.36 -41.36
CA ASN A 140 15.62 12.54 -42.65
C ASN A 140 15.51 13.97 -43.22
N LYS A 141 14.93 14.95 -42.45
CA LYS A 141 14.75 16.34 -42.88
C LYS A 141 15.72 17.31 -42.19
N ASP A 142 16.90 16.86 -41.84
CA ASP A 142 17.95 17.65 -41.17
C ASP A 142 17.47 18.29 -39.83
N THR A 143 16.60 17.62 -39.14
CA THR A 143 15.94 18.11 -37.91
C THR A 143 16.81 18.05 -36.68
N ILE A 144 17.80 17.15 -36.65
CA ILE A 144 18.68 16.86 -35.54
C ILE A 144 20.14 16.79 -35.97
N ASP A 145 21.05 16.81 -34.98
CA ASP A 145 22.48 16.60 -35.22
C ASP A 145 22.88 15.14 -35.10
N TYR A 146 23.96 14.80 -35.84
CA TYR A 146 24.55 13.45 -35.83
C TYR A 146 25.99 13.55 -35.34
N GLN A 147 26.43 12.50 -34.66
CA GLN A 147 27.81 12.27 -34.25
C GLN A 147 28.34 10.99 -34.87
N ASP A 148 29.65 10.86 -34.94
CA ASP A 148 30.28 9.63 -35.32
C ASP A 148 30.05 8.55 -34.29
N ASN A 149 29.90 7.30 -34.72
CA ASN A 149 29.81 6.12 -33.84
C ASN A 149 31.18 5.88 -33.16
N TYR A 150 31.29 4.78 -32.41
CA TYR A 150 32.48 4.45 -31.62
C TYR A 150 33.77 4.26 -32.43
N ASP A 151 33.70 3.92 -33.71
CA ASP A 151 34.84 3.72 -34.59
C ASP A 151 34.93 4.71 -35.78
N GLY A 152 33.98 5.62 -35.88
CA GLY A 152 33.93 6.62 -36.97
C GLY A 152 33.43 6.07 -38.31
N SER A 153 32.98 4.83 -38.39
CA SER A 153 32.51 4.23 -39.65
C SER A 153 31.09 4.58 -40.03
N GLU A 154 30.26 4.90 -39.02
CA GLU A 154 28.85 5.22 -39.18
C GLU A 154 28.47 6.48 -38.33
N ARG A 155 27.35 7.05 -38.62
CA ARG A 155 26.85 8.20 -37.86
C ARG A 155 25.58 7.84 -37.12
N GLU A 156 25.46 8.28 -35.86
CA GLU A 156 24.30 8.07 -35.04
C GLU A 156 23.69 9.41 -34.59
N PRO A 157 22.34 9.49 -34.37
CA PRO A 157 21.70 10.70 -33.91
C PRO A 157 22.06 11.01 -32.45
N ILE A 158 22.40 12.28 -32.15
CA ILE A 158 22.65 12.74 -30.77
C ILE A 158 21.34 12.69 -29.96
N VAL A 159 20.23 13.04 -30.62
CA VAL A 159 18.86 13.08 -30.05
C VAL A 159 17.86 12.74 -31.14
N LEU A 160 16.69 12.23 -30.81
CA LEU A 160 15.63 12.03 -31.80
C LEU A 160 14.71 13.28 -31.89
N PRO A 161 13.98 13.46 -33.01
CA PRO A 161 13.01 14.54 -33.17
C PRO A 161 11.92 14.54 -32.09
N ALA A 162 11.50 13.36 -31.63
CA ALA A 162 10.62 13.10 -30.48
C ALA A 162 9.32 13.93 -30.48
N ARG A 163 8.38 13.64 -31.38
CA ARG A 163 7.14 14.38 -31.58
C ARG A 163 6.15 14.30 -30.40
N PHE A 164 6.51 13.61 -29.32
CA PHE A 164 5.79 13.62 -28.04
C PHE A 164 6.78 13.62 -26.87
N PRO A 165 6.39 14.10 -25.67
CA PRO A 165 7.29 14.29 -24.51
C PRO A 165 7.59 12.98 -23.80
N ASN A 166 8.37 12.10 -24.44
CA ASN A 166 8.61 10.74 -24.00
C ASN A 166 9.26 10.63 -22.61
N LEU A 167 10.06 11.63 -22.18
CA LEU A 167 10.68 11.61 -20.86
C LEU A 167 9.64 11.47 -19.74
N LEU A 168 8.55 12.22 -19.79
CA LEU A 168 7.49 12.17 -18.80
C LEU A 168 6.49 11.04 -19.10
N VAL A 169 6.18 10.80 -20.38
CA VAL A 169 5.18 9.82 -20.80
C VAL A 169 5.58 8.38 -20.39
N ASN A 170 6.79 7.96 -20.69
CA ASN A 170 7.28 6.63 -20.33
C ASN A 170 8.12 6.60 -19.06
N GLY A 171 8.64 7.75 -18.63
CA GLY A 171 9.56 7.81 -17.52
C GLY A 171 10.87 7.05 -17.81
N THR A 172 11.72 6.94 -16.82
CA THR A 172 12.96 6.14 -16.89
C THR A 172 13.59 6.00 -15.52
N SER A 173 14.34 4.93 -15.30
CA SER A 173 15.18 4.75 -14.10
C SER A 173 16.61 4.44 -14.51
N GLY A 174 17.60 4.93 -13.77
CA GLY A 174 19.01 4.68 -14.06
C GLY A 174 19.93 5.02 -12.92
N ILE A 175 21.00 4.23 -12.77
CA ILE A 175 22.02 4.42 -11.73
C ILE A 175 23.33 4.80 -12.42
N ALA A 176 23.81 6.01 -12.15
CA ALA A 176 25.09 6.52 -12.61
C ALA A 176 26.09 6.58 -11.45
N VAL A 177 27.29 7.07 -11.71
CA VAL A 177 28.29 7.27 -10.65
C VAL A 177 27.92 8.51 -9.83
N GLY A 178 27.66 8.32 -8.54
CA GLY A 178 27.32 9.40 -7.61
C GLY A 178 25.91 9.98 -7.74
N MET A 179 25.11 9.52 -8.70
CA MET A 179 23.73 10.01 -8.90
C MET A 179 22.83 8.94 -9.54
N ALA A 180 21.52 9.09 -9.36
CA ALA A 180 20.54 8.20 -9.96
C ALA A 180 19.36 9.00 -10.48
N THR A 181 18.69 8.51 -11.51
CA THR A 181 17.41 9.03 -11.99
C THR A 181 16.31 8.01 -11.77
N ASN A 182 15.12 8.50 -11.42
CA ASN A 182 13.92 7.67 -11.30
C ASN A 182 12.68 8.55 -11.59
N ILE A 183 12.31 8.59 -12.86
CA ILE A 183 11.23 9.43 -13.38
C ILE A 183 10.02 8.53 -13.62
N PRO A 184 8.88 8.78 -12.95
CA PRO A 184 7.69 7.99 -13.14
C PRO A 184 7.03 8.27 -14.51
N PRO A 185 6.32 7.30 -15.10
CA PRO A 185 5.53 7.51 -16.30
C PRO A 185 4.27 8.33 -16.01
N HIS A 186 3.70 8.95 -17.08
CA HIS A 186 2.50 9.77 -17.02
C HIS A 186 1.58 9.46 -18.22
N GLN A 187 0.32 9.85 -18.09
CA GLN A 187 -0.67 9.72 -19.15
C GLN A 187 -0.37 10.71 -20.28
N LEU A 188 -0.40 10.22 -21.53
CA LEU A 188 0.04 10.97 -22.71
C LEU A 188 -0.73 12.28 -22.93
N GLY A 189 -2.07 12.19 -22.89
CA GLY A 189 -2.94 13.34 -23.13
C GLY A 189 -2.76 14.45 -22.09
N GLU A 190 -2.57 14.08 -20.81
CA GLU A 190 -2.31 15.05 -19.74
C GLU A 190 -0.97 15.78 -19.96
N VAL A 191 0.09 15.05 -20.32
CA VAL A 191 1.40 15.66 -20.57
C VAL A 191 1.36 16.54 -21.81
N ILE A 192 0.69 16.13 -22.87
CA ILE A 192 0.49 16.96 -24.08
C ILE A 192 -0.27 18.24 -23.71
N GLU A 193 -1.38 18.16 -22.98
CA GLU A 193 -2.09 19.36 -22.53
C GLU A 193 -1.22 20.27 -21.66
N GLY A 194 -0.35 19.70 -20.83
CA GLY A 194 0.66 20.46 -20.08
C GLY A 194 1.62 21.20 -20.98
N VAL A 195 2.13 20.58 -22.05
CA VAL A 195 2.98 21.26 -23.06
C VAL A 195 2.21 22.37 -23.78
N LEU A 196 0.96 22.10 -24.17
CA LEU A 196 0.07 23.08 -24.81
C LEU A 196 -0.18 24.30 -23.90
N ALA A 197 -0.41 24.06 -22.60
CA ALA A 197 -0.59 25.11 -21.61
C ALA A 197 0.67 26.00 -21.48
N VAL A 198 1.85 25.39 -21.33
CA VAL A 198 3.14 26.09 -21.31
C VAL A 198 3.38 26.89 -22.61
N SER A 199 2.97 26.36 -23.77
CA SER A 199 3.12 27.03 -25.05
C SER A 199 2.21 28.27 -25.22
N ARG A 200 1.07 28.29 -24.49
CA ARG A 200 0.12 29.42 -24.47
C ARG A 200 0.47 30.46 -23.41
N ASP A 201 0.91 30.01 -22.26
CA ASP A 201 1.31 30.82 -21.12
C ASP A 201 2.65 30.34 -20.55
N PRO A 202 3.78 30.99 -20.94
CA PRO A 202 5.09 30.65 -20.39
C PRO A 202 5.24 30.91 -18.90
N GLU A 203 4.38 31.74 -18.30
CA GLU A 203 4.43 32.08 -16.87
C GLU A 203 3.54 31.14 -16.00
N ILE A 204 2.83 30.17 -16.61
CA ILE A 204 2.00 29.20 -15.91
C ILE A 204 2.75 28.58 -14.71
N THR A 205 2.09 28.52 -13.57
CA THR A 205 2.67 27.98 -12.33
C THR A 205 2.65 26.45 -12.31
N ILE A 206 3.50 25.85 -11.47
CA ILE A 206 3.50 24.38 -11.28
C ILE A 206 2.16 23.94 -10.69
N GLN A 207 1.50 24.76 -9.87
CA GLN A 207 0.23 24.42 -9.27
C GLN A 207 -0.88 24.33 -10.33
N GLU A 208 -0.94 25.26 -11.27
CA GLU A 208 -1.87 25.20 -12.41
C GLU A 208 -1.57 24.00 -13.32
N LEU A 209 -0.29 23.69 -13.55
CA LEU A 209 0.12 22.48 -14.28
C LEU A 209 -0.33 21.19 -13.57
N MET A 210 -0.42 21.18 -12.24
CA MET A 210 -0.91 20.03 -11.48
C MET A 210 -2.42 19.81 -11.60
N GLU A 211 -3.18 20.80 -12.07
CA GLU A 211 -4.60 20.60 -12.43
C GLU A 211 -4.74 19.83 -13.74
N ILE A 212 -3.78 20.01 -14.65
CA ILE A 212 -3.71 19.36 -15.96
C ILE A 212 -3.04 17.99 -15.86
N ILE A 213 -1.91 17.91 -15.13
CA ILE A 213 -1.13 16.70 -14.88
C ILE A 213 -1.22 16.35 -13.39
N PRO A 214 -2.27 15.67 -12.94
CA PRO A 214 -2.53 15.48 -11.52
C PRO A 214 -1.50 14.59 -10.81
N GLY A 215 -0.77 13.76 -11.56
CA GLY A 215 0.25 12.87 -11.03
C GLY A 215 0.73 11.81 -12.01
N PRO A 216 1.67 10.96 -11.59
CA PRO A 216 2.13 9.80 -12.36
C PRO A 216 0.99 8.86 -12.76
N ASP A 217 1.19 8.11 -13.85
CA ASP A 217 0.28 7.10 -14.35
C ASP A 217 1.05 5.84 -14.73
N PHE A 218 0.97 4.82 -13.87
CA PHE A 218 1.78 3.61 -14.02
C PHE A 218 1.11 2.59 -14.94
N PRO A 219 1.89 1.82 -15.72
CA PRO A 219 1.35 0.80 -16.64
C PRO A 219 0.57 -0.31 -15.91
N THR A 220 0.92 -0.63 -14.67
CA THR A 220 0.26 -1.63 -13.83
C THR A 220 -0.93 -1.10 -13.03
N GLY A 221 -1.33 0.17 -13.21
CA GLY A 221 -2.42 0.78 -12.48
C GLY A 221 -2.09 1.06 -11.01
N GLY A 222 -2.94 0.60 -10.11
CA GLY A 222 -2.82 0.80 -8.67
C GLY A 222 -3.26 2.17 -8.19
N LEU A 223 -3.05 2.41 -6.88
CA LEU A 223 -3.46 3.62 -6.19
C LEU A 223 -2.24 4.44 -5.75
N ILE A 224 -2.28 5.75 -5.93
CA ILE A 224 -1.34 6.69 -5.30
C ILE A 224 -2.02 7.31 -4.09
N LEU A 225 -1.40 7.18 -2.91
CA LEU A 225 -1.92 7.71 -1.66
C LEU A 225 -1.41 9.12 -1.38
N GLY A 226 -2.34 10.09 -1.36
CA GLY A 226 -2.04 11.50 -1.08
C GLY A 226 -1.38 12.24 -2.24
N ARG A 227 -1.47 13.58 -2.21
CA ARG A 227 -0.92 14.48 -3.25
C ARG A 227 0.36 15.21 -2.83
N SER A 228 0.73 15.16 -1.54
CA SER A 228 1.88 15.92 -1.01
C SER A 228 3.21 15.48 -1.62
N GLY A 229 3.41 14.17 -1.79
CA GLY A 229 4.60 13.61 -2.44
C GLY A 229 4.70 13.99 -3.91
N ILE A 230 3.57 14.01 -4.65
CA ILE A 230 3.50 14.45 -6.05
C ILE A 230 3.88 15.94 -6.15
N ARG A 231 3.24 16.79 -5.31
CA ARG A 231 3.53 18.23 -5.28
C ARG A 231 5.01 18.48 -5.05
N LYS A 232 5.60 17.87 -4.01
CA LYS A 232 7.02 18.03 -3.73
C LYS A 232 7.91 17.60 -4.90
N ALA A 233 7.57 16.48 -5.56
CA ALA A 233 8.32 16.00 -6.71
C ALA A 233 8.23 16.98 -7.90
N TYR A 234 7.05 17.52 -8.18
CA TYR A 234 6.83 18.44 -9.29
C TYR A 234 7.46 19.82 -9.07
N GLU A 235 7.49 20.30 -7.82
CA GLU A 235 8.12 21.57 -7.46
C GLU A 235 9.66 21.48 -7.43
N THR A 236 10.21 20.38 -6.90
CA THR A 236 11.65 20.28 -6.61
C THR A 236 12.42 19.28 -7.49
N GLY A 237 11.73 18.49 -8.30
CA GLY A 237 12.29 17.34 -9.01
C GLY A 237 12.57 16.14 -8.11
N ARG A 238 12.28 16.19 -6.80
CA ARG A 238 12.50 15.12 -5.84
C ARG A 238 11.32 14.94 -4.91
N GLY A 239 10.85 13.70 -4.76
CA GLY A 239 9.74 13.37 -3.88
C GLY A 239 9.63 11.88 -3.64
N SER A 240 8.67 11.49 -2.81
CA SER A 240 8.31 10.09 -2.61
C SER A 240 6.80 10.00 -2.60
N ILE A 241 6.26 9.05 -3.34
CA ILE A 241 4.84 8.73 -3.38
C ILE A 241 4.63 7.31 -2.88
N THR A 242 3.52 7.06 -2.24
CA THR A 242 3.13 5.72 -1.79
C THR A 242 2.21 5.10 -2.83
N LEU A 243 2.61 3.95 -3.35
CA LEU A 243 1.83 3.13 -4.27
C LEU A 243 1.17 2.00 -3.51
N ARG A 244 -0.10 1.74 -3.78
CA ARG A 244 -0.86 0.64 -3.18
C ARG A 244 -1.55 -0.18 -4.26
N ALA A 245 -1.63 -1.48 -4.05
CA ALA A 245 -2.39 -2.41 -4.87
C ALA A 245 -3.88 -2.04 -4.86
N LYS A 246 -4.57 -2.26 -5.98
CA LYS A 246 -6.03 -2.17 -6.04
C LYS A 246 -6.62 -3.51 -5.62
N VAL A 247 -7.43 -3.47 -4.56
CA VAL A 247 -7.94 -4.65 -3.89
C VAL A 247 -9.43 -4.52 -3.67
N GLU A 248 -10.15 -5.61 -3.86
CA GLU A 248 -11.57 -5.75 -3.58
C GLU A 248 -11.79 -6.84 -2.54
N ILE A 249 -12.75 -6.66 -1.63
CA ILE A 249 -13.15 -7.67 -0.66
C ILE A 249 -14.52 -8.18 -1.07
N GLU A 250 -14.61 -9.47 -1.39
CA GLU A 250 -15.85 -10.13 -1.75
C GLU A 250 -16.30 -11.09 -0.64
N THR A 251 -17.59 -11.12 -0.35
CA THR A 251 -18.19 -12.10 0.55
C THR A 251 -18.84 -13.22 -0.27
N LYS A 252 -18.31 -14.43 -0.17
CA LYS A 252 -18.89 -15.62 -0.83
C LYS A 252 -20.25 -16.00 -0.22
N ALA A 253 -21.06 -16.75 -0.95
CA ALA A 253 -22.39 -17.24 -0.51
C ALA A 253 -22.36 -18.04 0.81
N ASN A 254 -21.20 -18.58 1.19
CA ASN A 254 -21.00 -19.32 2.44
C ASN A 254 -20.56 -18.42 3.62
N GLY A 255 -20.58 -17.09 3.46
CA GLY A 255 -20.18 -16.12 4.47
C GLY A 255 -18.65 -15.99 4.67
N LYS A 256 -17.82 -16.60 3.82
CA LYS A 256 -16.38 -16.40 3.82
C LYS A 256 -16.01 -15.13 3.04
N GLU A 257 -15.16 -14.32 3.61
CA GLU A 257 -14.55 -13.17 2.92
C GLU A 257 -13.33 -13.60 2.11
N VAL A 258 -13.13 -12.96 0.99
CA VAL A 258 -12.00 -13.18 0.07
C VAL A 258 -11.44 -11.82 -0.34
N ILE A 259 -10.14 -11.65 -0.22
CA ILE A 259 -9.42 -10.48 -0.70
C ILE A 259 -8.92 -10.78 -2.11
N ILE A 260 -9.33 -9.97 -3.08
CA ILE A 260 -8.95 -10.09 -4.49
C ILE A 260 -8.07 -8.91 -4.85
N VAL A 261 -6.85 -9.19 -5.31
CA VAL A 261 -5.92 -8.18 -5.79
C VAL A 261 -6.00 -8.15 -7.31
N ASN A 262 -6.47 -7.04 -7.87
CA ASN A 262 -6.64 -6.84 -9.31
C ASN A 262 -5.46 -6.09 -9.95
N GLU A 263 -4.77 -5.22 -9.19
CA GLU A 263 -3.63 -4.46 -9.66
C GLU A 263 -2.55 -4.43 -8.57
N ILE A 264 -1.28 -4.54 -8.96
CA ILE A 264 -0.13 -4.47 -8.05
C ILE A 264 0.70 -3.21 -8.30
N PRO A 265 1.45 -2.70 -7.30
CA PRO A 265 2.30 -1.54 -7.48
C PRO A 265 3.34 -1.74 -8.58
N TYR A 266 3.69 -0.65 -9.25
CA TYR A 266 4.68 -0.65 -10.34
C TYR A 266 6.04 -1.21 -9.89
N GLN A 267 6.67 -2.01 -10.76
CA GLN A 267 7.94 -2.71 -10.53
C GLN A 267 7.90 -3.80 -9.45
N VAL A 268 6.73 -4.20 -8.98
CA VAL A 268 6.57 -5.35 -8.09
C VAL A 268 6.46 -6.64 -8.92
N ASN A 269 7.22 -7.65 -8.54
CA ASN A 269 7.14 -8.98 -9.13
C ASN A 269 6.01 -9.76 -8.45
N LYS A 270 5.03 -10.23 -9.24
CA LYS A 270 3.81 -10.90 -8.73
C LYS A 270 4.13 -12.22 -8.01
N ALA A 271 4.95 -13.09 -8.60
CA ALA A 271 5.30 -14.38 -8.01
C ALA A 271 6.02 -14.21 -6.66
N ARG A 272 7.01 -13.30 -6.57
CA ARG A 272 7.70 -13.00 -5.31
C ARG A 272 6.78 -12.39 -4.24
N LEU A 273 5.79 -11.60 -4.66
CA LEU A 273 4.78 -11.07 -3.74
C LEU A 273 3.96 -12.20 -3.13
N ILE A 274 3.48 -13.14 -3.94
CA ILE A 274 2.72 -14.31 -3.51
C ILE A 274 3.57 -15.19 -2.58
N GLU A 275 4.81 -15.49 -2.96
CA GLU A 275 5.77 -16.22 -2.12
C GLU A 275 5.97 -15.54 -0.76
N LYS A 276 6.12 -14.21 -0.75
CA LYS A 276 6.31 -13.44 0.48
C LYS A 276 5.10 -13.51 1.41
N ILE A 277 3.89 -13.43 0.86
CA ILE A 277 2.66 -13.61 1.64
C ILE A 277 2.64 -15.02 2.25
N ALA A 278 2.92 -16.06 1.46
CA ALA A 278 2.97 -17.44 1.94
C ALA A 278 4.04 -17.67 3.03
N GLU A 279 5.21 -17.04 2.93
CA GLU A 279 6.24 -17.05 3.99
C GLU A 279 5.74 -16.46 5.29
N LEU A 280 5.09 -15.27 5.24
CA LEU A 280 4.58 -14.59 6.43
C LEU A 280 3.51 -15.41 7.14
N VAL A 281 2.68 -16.14 6.39
CA VAL A 281 1.70 -17.08 6.95
C VAL A 281 2.39 -18.28 7.60
N ARG A 282 3.35 -18.89 6.92
CA ARG A 282 4.13 -20.03 7.45
C ARG A 282 4.91 -19.66 8.72
N ASP A 283 5.49 -18.47 8.75
CA ASP A 283 6.24 -17.92 9.89
C ASP A 283 5.32 -17.41 11.01
N LYS A 284 3.99 -17.50 10.85
CA LYS A 284 2.97 -17.02 11.80
C LYS A 284 3.09 -15.52 12.13
N LYS A 285 3.61 -14.73 11.20
CA LYS A 285 3.66 -13.26 11.29
C LYS A 285 2.34 -12.65 10.84
N ILE A 286 1.63 -13.31 9.93
CA ILE A 286 0.28 -12.99 9.52
C ILE A 286 -0.57 -14.23 9.76
N ASP A 287 -1.67 -14.08 10.51
CA ASP A 287 -2.68 -15.11 10.74
C ASP A 287 -3.99 -14.73 10.00
N GLY A 288 -4.88 -15.68 9.79
CA GLY A 288 -6.19 -15.44 9.19
C GLY A 288 -6.29 -15.75 7.69
N ILE A 289 -5.24 -16.24 7.03
CA ILE A 289 -5.29 -16.71 5.63
C ILE A 289 -5.50 -18.23 5.62
N THR A 290 -6.49 -18.70 4.85
CA THR A 290 -6.76 -20.13 4.66
C THR A 290 -6.22 -20.67 3.35
N ASP A 291 -6.19 -19.86 2.31
CA ASP A 291 -5.69 -20.25 0.99
C ASP A 291 -5.19 -19.03 0.21
N LEU A 292 -4.21 -19.23 -0.67
CA LEU A 292 -3.60 -18.19 -1.51
C LEU A 292 -3.39 -18.76 -2.90
N ARG A 293 -4.06 -18.17 -3.89
CA ARG A 293 -4.01 -18.63 -5.28
C ARG A 293 -3.72 -17.49 -6.23
N ASP A 294 -3.02 -17.81 -7.31
CA ASP A 294 -2.89 -16.95 -8.49
C ASP A 294 -3.90 -17.43 -9.54
N GLU A 295 -4.89 -16.62 -9.82
CA GLU A 295 -5.93 -16.86 -10.83
C GLU A 295 -5.78 -15.91 -12.02
N SER A 296 -4.58 -15.30 -12.19
CA SER A 296 -4.31 -14.38 -13.31
C SER A 296 -4.36 -15.12 -14.64
N ASP A 297 -5.00 -14.51 -15.62
CA ASP A 297 -5.15 -15.03 -16.96
C ASP A 297 -4.95 -13.95 -18.03
N ARG A 298 -5.46 -14.16 -19.25
CA ARG A 298 -5.36 -13.21 -20.36
C ARG A 298 -6.28 -11.98 -20.18
N GLU A 299 -7.27 -12.06 -19.30
CA GLU A 299 -8.19 -10.96 -19.00
C GLU A 299 -7.61 -9.99 -17.96
N GLY A 300 -6.66 -10.47 -17.13
CA GLY A 300 -5.99 -9.61 -16.16
C GLY A 300 -5.32 -10.32 -15.00
N LEU A 301 -4.77 -9.52 -14.09
CA LEU A 301 -4.17 -9.97 -12.85
C LEU A 301 -5.27 -10.25 -11.82
N ARG A 302 -5.21 -11.42 -11.18
CA ARG A 302 -6.14 -11.81 -10.11
C ARG A 302 -5.43 -12.69 -9.09
N ILE A 303 -5.03 -12.10 -7.94
CA ILE A 303 -4.53 -12.85 -6.79
C ILE A 303 -5.66 -12.99 -5.79
N VAL A 304 -5.97 -14.21 -5.38
CA VAL A 304 -7.09 -14.56 -4.48
C VAL A 304 -6.54 -15.01 -3.14
N ILE A 305 -6.91 -14.29 -2.07
CA ILE A 305 -6.51 -14.58 -0.68
C ILE A 305 -7.78 -14.93 0.10
N GLU A 306 -7.98 -16.19 0.46
CA GLU A 306 -9.14 -16.62 1.25
C GLU A 306 -8.92 -16.33 2.73
N VAL A 307 -9.86 -15.61 3.33
CA VAL A 307 -9.81 -15.21 4.74
C VAL A 307 -10.47 -16.29 5.61
N ARG A 308 -9.89 -16.54 6.78
CA ARG A 308 -10.48 -17.44 7.78
C ARG A 308 -11.74 -16.80 8.37
N ARG A 309 -12.77 -17.59 8.72
CA ARG A 309 -14.09 -17.06 9.15
C ARG A 309 -14.05 -16.20 10.41
N ASP A 310 -13.07 -16.40 11.28
CA ASP A 310 -12.85 -15.68 12.53
C ASP A 310 -11.90 -14.49 12.40
N ALA A 311 -11.42 -14.20 11.20
CA ALA A 311 -10.52 -13.10 10.92
C ALA A 311 -11.25 -11.99 10.14
N ASN A 312 -10.94 -10.73 10.46
CA ASN A 312 -11.45 -9.55 9.74
C ASN A 312 -10.58 -9.28 8.52
N ALA A 313 -11.20 -9.26 7.32
CA ALA A 313 -10.49 -9.08 6.06
C ALA A 313 -9.79 -7.71 5.97
N ASN A 314 -10.37 -6.64 6.54
CA ASN A 314 -9.77 -5.31 6.50
C ASN A 314 -8.50 -5.23 7.36
N VAL A 315 -8.52 -5.82 8.56
CA VAL A 315 -7.34 -5.89 9.45
C VAL A 315 -6.24 -6.71 8.80
N LEU A 316 -6.61 -7.85 8.21
CA LEU A 316 -5.67 -8.69 7.46
C LEU A 316 -5.04 -7.95 6.28
N LEU A 317 -5.86 -7.24 5.49
CA LEU A 317 -5.41 -6.44 4.36
C LEU A 317 -4.44 -5.33 4.78
N ASN A 318 -4.71 -4.64 5.91
CA ASN A 318 -3.79 -3.63 6.43
C ASN A 318 -2.45 -4.23 6.87
N ASN A 319 -2.45 -5.41 7.47
CA ASN A 319 -1.22 -6.13 7.80
C ASN A 319 -0.44 -6.54 6.55
N LEU A 320 -1.14 -6.95 5.48
CA LEU A 320 -0.54 -7.24 4.18
C LEU A 320 0.10 -5.98 3.57
N TYR A 321 -0.55 -4.82 3.63
CA TYR A 321 0.03 -3.55 3.19
C TYR A 321 1.27 -3.14 3.99
N LYS A 322 1.30 -3.38 5.30
CA LYS A 322 2.44 -3.06 6.17
C LYS A 322 3.64 -3.98 5.97
N GLN A 323 3.43 -5.26 5.62
CA GLN A 323 4.47 -6.30 5.64
C GLN A 323 4.87 -6.80 4.25
N THR A 324 4.17 -6.41 3.19
CA THR A 324 4.41 -6.90 1.82
C THR A 324 4.49 -5.77 0.80
N ALA A 325 4.88 -6.10 -0.43
CA ALA A 325 4.93 -5.15 -1.54
C ALA A 325 3.54 -4.82 -2.14
N LEU A 326 2.41 -5.22 -1.52
CA LEU A 326 1.07 -4.69 -1.84
C LEU A 326 0.98 -3.18 -1.60
N GLN A 327 1.85 -2.64 -0.75
CA GLN A 327 2.11 -1.21 -0.63
C GLN A 327 3.60 -0.97 -0.66
N THR A 328 4.05 -0.02 -1.49
CA THR A 328 5.47 0.34 -1.61
C THR A 328 5.63 1.84 -1.80
N SER A 329 6.82 2.36 -1.57
CA SER A 329 7.15 3.75 -1.85
C SER A 329 7.92 3.85 -3.16
N PHE A 330 7.55 4.82 -4.02
CA PHE A 330 8.28 5.15 -5.22
C PHE A 330 9.00 6.50 -5.02
N GLY A 331 10.33 6.45 -4.97
CA GLY A 331 11.17 7.64 -4.82
C GLY A 331 11.36 8.32 -6.17
N ILE A 332 10.81 9.52 -6.35
CA ILE A 332 10.94 10.31 -7.57
C ILE A 332 12.24 11.12 -7.50
N ASN A 333 13.05 11.04 -8.57
CA ASN A 333 14.21 11.90 -8.81
C ASN A 333 14.30 12.18 -10.30
N THR A 334 13.85 13.35 -10.71
CA THR A 334 13.76 13.79 -12.12
C THR A 334 15.11 14.36 -12.57
N LEU A 335 16.10 13.49 -12.68
CA LEU A 335 17.45 13.82 -13.14
C LEU A 335 17.60 13.47 -14.62
N ALA A 336 17.89 14.46 -15.47
CA ALA A 336 18.10 14.26 -16.91
C ALA A 336 19.28 15.10 -17.41
N LEU A 337 19.75 14.80 -18.63
CA LEU A 337 20.79 15.55 -19.29
C LEU A 337 20.17 16.76 -20.00
N VAL A 338 20.67 17.95 -19.69
CA VAL A 338 20.39 19.20 -20.38
C VAL A 338 21.70 19.70 -20.94
N ASP A 339 21.84 19.73 -22.28
CA ASP A 339 23.07 20.08 -22.98
C ASP A 339 24.30 19.30 -22.47
N GLY A 340 24.11 17.98 -22.27
CA GLY A 340 25.14 17.07 -21.78
C GLY A 340 25.46 17.18 -20.30
N GLN A 341 24.78 18.02 -19.53
CA GLN A 341 24.96 18.20 -18.09
C GLN A 341 23.80 17.60 -17.29
N PRO A 342 24.07 16.81 -16.23
CA PRO A 342 23.02 16.26 -15.40
C PRO A 342 22.39 17.36 -14.53
N LYS A 343 21.05 17.52 -14.63
CA LYS A 343 20.27 18.48 -13.84
C LYS A 343 19.03 17.81 -13.28
N VAL A 344 18.70 18.13 -12.03
CA VAL A 344 17.41 17.76 -11.43
C VAL A 344 16.40 18.82 -11.88
N LEU A 345 15.33 18.38 -12.52
CA LEU A 345 14.33 19.23 -13.16
C LEU A 345 12.99 19.15 -12.42
N ASN A 346 12.29 20.26 -12.32
CA ASN A 346 10.90 20.31 -11.93
C ASN A 346 9.96 20.02 -13.13
N LEU A 347 8.67 19.85 -12.89
CA LEU A 347 7.71 19.54 -13.95
C LEU A 347 7.73 20.57 -15.07
N LYS A 348 7.64 21.86 -14.73
CA LYS A 348 7.63 22.95 -15.73
C LYS A 348 8.89 22.94 -16.58
N GLN A 349 10.07 22.74 -15.97
CA GLN A 349 11.33 22.69 -16.71
C GLN A 349 11.37 21.54 -17.71
N CYS A 350 10.85 20.36 -17.36
CA CYS A 350 10.78 19.24 -18.31
C CYS A 350 9.94 19.60 -19.55
N LEU A 351 8.78 20.25 -19.35
CA LEU A 351 7.89 20.66 -20.44
C LEU A 351 8.50 21.78 -21.28
N VAL A 352 9.17 22.76 -20.67
CA VAL A 352 9.85 23.87 -21.36
C VAL A 352 11.00 23.34 -22.22
N TYR A 353 11.89 22.51 -21.68
CA TYR A 353 13.01 21.96 -22.47
C TYR A 353 12.53 21.10 -23.65
N TYR A 354 11.45 20.36 -23.48
CA TYR A 354 10.82 19.62 -24.56
C TYR A 354 10.26 20.59 -25.62
N LEU A 355 9.52 21.62 -25.23
CA LEU A 355 8.96 22.62 -26.16
C LEU A 355 10.05 23.37 -26.95
N GLU A 356 11.15 23.75 -26.28
CA GLU A 356 12.28 24.37 -26.95
C GLU A 356 12.95 23.44 -27.98
N HIS A 357 13.05 22.14 -27.65
CA HIS A 357 13.52 21.11 -28.60
C HIS A 357 12.58 21.05 -29.82
N GLN A 358 11.26 21.04 -29.62
CA GLN A 358 10.31 21.00 -30.73
C GLN A 358 10.41 22.29 -31.61
N LYS A 359 10.60 23.45 -31.03
CA LYS A 359 10.86 24.71 -31.81
C LYS A 359 12.07 24.52 -32.73
N VAL A 360 13.16 23.94 -32.25
CA VAL A 360 14.37 23.67 -33.06
C VAL A 360 14.05 22.67 -34.16
N VAL A 361 13.39 21.55 -33.87
CA VAL A 361 13.03 20.53 -34.83
C VAL A 361 12.15 21.08 -35.94
N ILE A 362 11.09 21.79 -35.62
CA ILE A 362 10.15 22.35 -36.60
C ILE A 362 10.85 23.44 -37.43
N ARG A 363 11.65 24.31 -36.81
CA ARG A 363 12.43 25.32 -37.55
C ARG A 363 13.39 24.71 -38.57
N ARG A 364 14.15 23.70 -38.17
CA ARG A 364 15.09 22.99 -39.06
C ARG A 364 14.34 22.22 -40.16
N ARG A 365 13.25 21.54 -39.85
CA ARG A 365 12.37 20.90 -40.84
C ARG A 365 11.86 21.90 -41.86
N THR A 366 11.32 23.00 -41.42
CA THR A 366 10.79 24.07 -42.28
C THR A 366 11.90 24.69 -43.16
N GLN A 367 13.11 24.89 -42.64
CA GLN A 367 14.26 25.34 -43.43
C GLN A 367 14.69 24.32 -44.47
N PHE A 368 14.66 23.02 -44.14
CA PHE A 368 14.96 21.94 -45.07
C PHE A 368 13.94 21.91 -46.21
N GLU A 369 12.66 21.99 -45.88
CA GLU A 369 11.55 21.98 -46.86
C GLU A 369 11.59 23.23 -47.71
N LEU A 370 11.90 24.39 -47.13
CA LEU A 370 12.10 25.62 -47.86
C LEU A 370 13.26 25.52 -48.87
N ARG A 371 14.43 25.04 -48.41
CA ARG A 371 15.58 24.84 -49.32
C ARG A 371 15.26 23.93 -50.49
N LYS A 372 14.49 22.86 -50.21
CA LYS A 372 14.07 21.89 -51.23
C LYS A 372 13.06 22.49 -52.19
N ALA A 373 12.08 23.26 -51.70
CA ALA A 373 11.09 23.93 -52.51
C ALA A 373 11.71 25.03 -53.35
N GLU A 374 12.60 25.87 -52.81
CA GLU A 374 13.34 26.92 -53.55
C GLU A 374 14.24 26.30 -54.64
N ALA A 375 14.94 25.19 -54.32
CA ALA A 375 15.76 24.48 -55.33
C ALA A 375 14.90 23.92 -56.48
N ARG A 376 13.69 23.42 -56.18
CA ARG A 376 12.75 22.89 -57.18
C ARG A 376 12.13 24.05 -57.99
N ALA A 377 11.69 25.11 -57.36
CA ALA A 377 11.13 26.30 -58.02
C ALA A 377 12.16 26.95 -58.94
N HIS A 378 13.42 27.02 -58.53
CA HIS A 378 14.50 27.52 -59.38
C HIS A 378 14.66 26.73 -60.67
N ILE A 379 14.56 25.35 -60.58
CA ILE A 379 14.61 24.53 -61.79
C ILE A 379 13.39 24.78 -62.68
N LEU A 380 12.18 24.82 -62.10
CA LEU A 380 10.95 25.08 -62.85
C LEU A 380 10.92 26.47 -63.53
N GLU A 381 11.46 27.49 -62.84
CA GLU A 381 11.64 28.82 -63.46
C GLU A 381 12.51 28.77 -64.72
N GLY A 382 13.64 28.05 -64.69
CA GLY A 382 14.48 27.80 -65.84
C GLY A 382 13.75 27.08 -66.96
N LEU A 383 12.96 26.01 -66.63
CA LEU A 383 12.15 25.30 -67.59
C LEU A 383 11.05 26.17 -68.20
N ARG A 384 10.45 27.09 -67.45
CA ARG A 384 9.48 28.06 -67.94
C ARG A 384 10.08 29.00 -68.95
N ILE A 385 11.28 29.62 -68.64
CA ILE A 385 12.01 30.42 -69.56
C ILE A 385 12.32 29.69 -70.88
N ALA A 386 12.72 28.42 -70.76
CA ALA A 386 13.02 27.57 -71.94
C ALA A 386 11.76 27.29 -72.79
N LEU A 387 10.63 27.06 -72.20
CA LEU A 387 9.35 26.79 -72.87
C LEU A 387 8.77 28.06 -73.51
N ASP A 388 9.00 29.24 -72.93
CA ASP A 388 8.62 30.52 -73.52
C ASP A 388 9.49 30.90 -74.70
N ASN A 389 10.75 30.38 -74.78
CA ASN A 389 11.67 30.60 -75.86
C ASN A 389 12.03 29.31 -76.61
N LEU A 390 11.07 28.41 -76.80
CA LEU A 390 11.27 27.01 -77.23
C LEU A 390 12.09 26.88 -78.52
N ASP A 391 11.75 27.66 -79.54
CA ASP A 391 12.43 27.61 -80.84
C ASP A 391 13.92 28.02 -80.76
N ALA A 392 14.21 29.07 -79.99
CA ALA A 392 15.56 29.54 -79.76
C ALA A 392 16.41 28.54 -78.97
N VAL A 393 15.85 27.93 -77.94
CA VAL A 393 16.49 26.91 -77.16
C VAL A 393 16.79 25.64 -77.96
N ILE A 394 15.84 25.20 -78.79
CA ILE A 394 16.06 24.03 -79.68
C ILE A 394 17.12 24.36 -80.74
N ALA A 395 17.11 25.50 -81.32
CA ALA A 395 18.10 25.92 -82.31
C ALA A 395 19.54 25.96 -81.70
N LEU A 396 19.68 26.51 -80.51
CA LEU A 396 20.95 26.59 -79.78
C LEU A 396 21.48 25.19 -79.43
N ILE A 397 20.62 24.28 -78.90
CA ILE A 397 21.00 22.91 -78.54
C ILE A 397 21.43 22.15 -79.79
N ARG A 398 20.69 22.20 -80.90
CA ARG A 398 21.03 21.58 -82.19
C ARG A 398 22.27 22.10 -82.84
N GLY A 399 22.57 23.43 -82.67
CA GLY A 399 23.74 24.09 -83.16
C GLY A 399 25.03 23.83 -82.38
N SER A 400 24.89 23.31 -81.16
CA SER A 400 26.00 23.03 -80.29
C SER A 400 26.66 21.68 -80.61
N ARG A 401 28.02 21.62 -80.66
CA ARG A 401 28.74 20.35 -80.93
C ARG A 401 28.87 19.44 -79.70
N THR A 402 28.82 19.98 -78.48
CA THR A 402 28.89 19.23 -77.22
C THR A 402 27.85 19.76 -76.27
N THR A 403 27.48 18.95 -75.25
CA THR A 403 26.55 19.32 -74.16
C THR A 403 27.08 20.50 -73.36
N ASP A 404 28.39 20.61 -73.19
CA ASP A 404 29.02 21.71 -72.42
C ASP A 404 28.88 23.07 -73.15
N ILE A 405 29.10 23.07 -74.50
CA ILE A 405 28.84 24.26 -75.32
C ILE A 405 27.37 24.67 -75.29
N ALA A 406 26.46 23.69 -75.35
CA ALA A 406 25.02 23.97 -75.27
C ALA A 406 24.65 24.54 -73.88
N ARG A 407 25.23 24.01 -72.80
CA ARG A 407 25.00 24.50 -71.42
C ARG A 407 25.50 25.95 -71.29
N GLU A 408 26.75 26.26 -71.74
CA GLU A 408 27.28 27.63 -71.69
C GLU A 408 26.46 28.59 -72.54
N GLY A 409 25.99 28.15 -73.70
CA GLY A 409 25.11 28.93 -74.54
C GLY A 409 23.77 29.24 -73.90
N LEU A 410 23.14 28.27 -73.25
CA LEU A 410 21.91 28.48 -72.52
C LEU A 410 22.08 29.43 -71.36
N MET A 411 23.19 29.28 -70.60
CA MET A 411 23.51 30.18 -69.47
C MET A 411 23.72 31.62 -69.94
N THR A 412 24.45 31.83 -71.04
CA THR A 412 24.81 33.20 -71.56
C THR A 412 23.60 33.83 -72.22
N GLN A 413 22.84 33.15 -73.08
CA GLN A 413 21.78 33.73 -73.88
C GLN A 413 20.49 33.97 -73.10
N PHE A 414 20.19 33.10 -72.15
CA PHE A 414 18.93 33.18 -71.38
C PHE A 414 19.15 33.54 -69.90
N SER A 415 20.38 33.92 -69.52
CA SER A 415 20.75 34.25 -68.13
C SER A 415 20.39 33.14 -67.11
N LEU A 416 20.55 31.87 -67.54
CA LEU A 416 20.22 30.72 -66.72
C LEU A 416 21.39 30.29 -65.84
N SER A 417 21.08 29.74 -64.69
CA SER A 417 22.11 29.06 -63.87
C SER A 417 22.53 27.70 -64.46
N GLU A 418 23.69 27.23 -64.09
CA GLU A 418 24.18 25.92 -64.54
C GLU A 418 23.16 24.77 -64.27
N LYS A 419 22.54 24.78 -63.11
CA LYS A 419 21.52 23.78 -62.70
C LYS A 419 20.25 23.88 -63.56
N GLN A 420 19.82 25.10 -63.93
CA GLN A 420 18.69 25.32 -64.85
C GLN A 420 19.04 24.87 -66.30
N ALA A 421 20.20 25.26 -66.77
CA ALA A 421 20.67 24.84 -68.11
C ALA A 421 20.81 23.30 -68.22
N GLN A 422 21.35 22.65 -67.17
CA GLN A 422 21.45 21.18 -67.15
C GLN A 422 20.05 20.55 -67.14
N ALA A 423 19.11 21.04 -66.32
CA ALA A 423 17.75 20.54 -66.30
C ALA A 423 16.99 20.66 -67.64
N ILE A 424 17.31 21.73 -68.42
CA ILE A 424 16.78 21.92 -69.76
C ILE A 424 17.37 20.88 -70.71
N LEU A 425 18.68 20.64 -70.64
CA LEU A 425 19.36 19.60 -71.45
C LEU A 425 18.87 18.18 -71.16
N ASP A 426 18.53 17.87 -69.90
CA ASP A 426 18.01 16.58 -69.45
C ASP A 426 16.48 16.45 -69.72
N MET A 427 15.83 17.48 -70.28
CA MET A 427 14.38 17.50 -70.50
C MET A 427 13.96 16.52 -71.62
N ARG A 428 13.02 15.65 -71.34
CA ARG A 428 12.49 14.74 -72.37
C ARG A 428 11.57 15.51 -73.30
N LEU A 429 11.60 15.18 -74.62
CA LEU A 429 10.76 15.76 -75.66
C LEU A 429 9.23 15.72 -75.33
N GLN A 430 8.80 14.75 -74.58
CA GLN A 430 7.40 14.63 -74.12
C GLN A 430 6.96 15.85 -73.27
N ARG A 431 7.88 16.49 -72.53
CA ARG A 431 7.58 17.68 -71.73
C ARG A 431 7.39 18.95 -72.49
N LEU A 432 7.55 18.95 -73.82
CA LEU A 432 7.35 20.11 -74.68
C LEU A 432 5.87 20.22 -75.13
N THR A 433 4.98 19.32 -74.73
CA THR A 433 3.55 19.42 -75.07
C THR A 433 2.81 20.48 -74.26
N GLY A 434 1.74 21.07 -74.85
CA GLY A 434 0.96 22.09 -74.18
C GLY A 434 0.44 21.72 -72.80
N LEU A 435 -0.01 20.46 -72.67
CA LEU A 435 -0.53 19.93 -71.39
C LEU A 435 0.55 19.84 -70.30
N GLU A 436 1.80 19.52 -70.65
CA GLU A 436 2.93 19.48 -69.73
C GLU A 436 3.37 20.88 -69.33
N ARG A 437 3.23 21.87 -70.21
CA ARG A 437 3.47 23.26 -69.91
C ARG A 437 2.53 23.78 -68.84
N GLU A 438 1.23 23.47 -68.91
CA GLU A 438 0.24 23.81 -67.86
C GLU A 438 0.59 23.19 -66.51
N LYS A 439 1.02 21.92 -66.51
CA LYS A 439 1.45 21.27 -65.25
C LYS A 439 2.69 21.91 -64.64
N ILE A 440 3.68 22.33 -65.42
CA ILE A 440 4.87 23.00 -64.92
C ILE A 440 4.50 24.32 -64.30
N GLU A 441 3.59 25.12 -64.92
CA GLU A 441 3.09 26.35 -64.39
C GLU A 441 2.31 26.16 -63.09
N GLU A 442 1.42 25.16 -63.02
CA GLU A 442 0.68 24.82 -61.82
C GLU A 442 1.62 24.37 -60.70
N GLU A 443 2.62 23.50 -60.96
CA GLU A 443 3.65 23.08 -59.99
C GLU A 443 4.43 24.30 -59.47
N PHE A 444 4.79 25.22 -60.37
CA PHE A 444 5.54 26.43 -59.96
C PHE A 444 4.71 27.34 -59.06
N GLN A 445 3.45 27.60 -59.40
CA GLN A 445 2.55 28.41 -58.57
C GLN A 445 2.33 27.79 -57.19
N ASN A 446 2.08 26.48 -57.12
CA ASN A 446 1.93 25.77 -55.85
C ASN A 446 3.20 25.82 -54.98
N LEU A 447 4.39 25.72 -55.60
CA LEU A 447 5.66 25.85 -54.92
C LEU A 447 5.91 27.28 -54.41
N MET A 448 5.56 28.30 -55.20
CA MET A 448 5.70 29.68 -54.78
C MET A 448 4.79 30.00 -53.58
N GLN A 449 3.59 29.43 -53.54
CA GLN A 449 2.70 29.58 -52.40
C GLN A 449 3.29 28.86 -51.18
N LEU A 450 3.77 27.61 -51.33
CA LEU A 450 4.44 26.86 -50.27
C LEU A 450 5.67 27.58 -49.71
N ILE A 451 6.51 28.16 -50.61
CA ILE A 451 7.68 28.95 -50.19
C ILE A 451 7.26 30.14 -49.35
N ALA A 452 6.18 30.83 -49.76
CA ALA A 452 5.66 31.95 -48.99
C ALA A 452 5.16 31.54 -47.60
N GLU A 453 4.46 30.40 -47.49
CA GLU A 453 3.99 29.81 -46.23
C GLU A 453 5.16 29.42 -45.34
N LEU A 454 6.16 28.70 -45.88
CA LEU A 454 7.34 28.28 -45.12
C LEU A 454 8.17 29.48 -44.61
N LYS A 455 8.32 30.54 -45.42
CA LYS A 455 8.96 31.80 -45.00
C LYS A 455 8.16 32.50 -43.89
N ALA A 456 6.84 32.48 -43.99
CA ALA A 456 5.97 33.07 -42.95
C ALA A 456 6.07 32.33 -41.63
N ILE A 457 6.19 30.98 -41.63
CA ILE A 457 6.42 30.17 -40.44
C ILE A 457 7.75 30.48 -39.78
N LEU A 458 8.83 30.65 -40.59
CA LEU A 458 10.15 30.94 -40.07
C LEU A 458 10.28 32.36 -39.50
N ALA A 459 9.45 33.31 -39.97
CA ALA A 459 9.44 34.69 -39.55
C ALA A 459 8.58 34.93 -38.28
N ASP A 460 7.65 34.07 -37.98
CA ASP A 460 6.65 34.23 -36.91
C ASP A 460 6.69 33.06 -35.95
N GLU A 461 7.12 33.35 -34.71
CA GLU A 461 7.21 32.30 -33.67
C GLU A 461 5.84 31.73 -33.25
N GLU A 462 4.77 32.53 -33.29
CA GLU A 462 3.43 32.06 -32.94
C GLU A 462 2.89 31.07 -34.00
N LYS A 463 3.21 31.28 -35.30
CA LYS A 463 2.88 30.29 -36.32
C LYS A 463 3.65 28.99 -36.13
N LEU A 464 4.94 29.08 -35.73
CA LEU A 464 5.73 27.90 -35.43
C LEU A 464 5.16 27.12 -34.22
N LEU A 465 4.78 27.86 -33.15
CA LEU A 465 4.07 27.26 -32.02
C LEU A 465 2.72 26.66 -32.40
N GLY A 466 2.01 27.26 -33.33
CA GLY A 466 0.76 26.76 -33.90
C GLY A 466 0.92 25.36 -34.48
N ILE A 467 1.98 25.14 -35.27
CA ILE A 467 2.31 23.84 -35.87
C ILE A 467 2.62 22.80 -34.78
N ILE A 468 3.42 23.18 -33.77
CA ILE A 468 3.75 22.27 -32.66
C ILE A 468 2.46 21.86 -31.95
N ARG A 469 1.54 22.78 -31.69
CA ARG A 469 0.25 22.48 -31.04
C ARG A 469 -0.61 21.53 -31.87
N GLU A 470 -0.73 21.78 -33.17
CA GLU A 470 -1.48 20.91 -34.09
C GLU A 470 -0.90 19.49 -34.12
N GLU A 471 0.42 19.35 -34.22
CA GLU A 471 1.10 18.08 -34.26
C GLU A 471 0.98 17.30 -32.94
N LEU A 472 1.04 17.97 -31.80
CA LEU A 472 0.81 17.35 -30.50
C LEU A 472 -0.62 16.88 -30.34
N LEU A 473 -1.61 17.66 -30.83
CA LEU A 473 -3.01 17.28 -30.82
C LEU A 473 -3.27 16.07 -31.72
N GLU A 474 -2.62 15.98 -32.92
CA GLU A 474 -2.70 14.79 -33.76
C GLU A 474 -2.18 13.54 -33.06
N VAL A 475 -1.04 13.65 -32.32
CA VAL A 475 -0.48 12.55 -31.54
C VAL A 475 -1.45 12.15 -30.41
N LYS A 476 -2.02 13.15 -29.70
CA LYS A 476 -3.03 12.92 -28.68
C LYS A 476 -4.24 12.17 -29.26
N GLU A 477 -4.85 12.64 -30.33
CA GLU A 477 -6.02 12.01 -30.93
C GLU A 477 -5.79 10.55 -31.32
N ARG A 478 -4.57 10.21 -31.76
CA ARG A 478 -4.23 8.86 -32.24
C ARG A 478 -3.84 7.87 -31.16
N PHE A 479 -3.27 8.32 -30.04
CA PHE A 479 -2.61 7.46 -29.06
C PHE A 479 -3.09 7.66 -27.62
N ASP A 480 -3.99 8.62 -27.37
CA ASP A 480 -4.50 8.87 -26.04
C ASP A 480 -5.34 7.71 -25.52
N ASP A 481 -5.19 7.40 -24.23
CA ASP A 481 -5.95 6.39 -23.52
C ASP A 481 -6.33 6.88 -22.11
N LYS A 482 -7.15 6.12 -21.42
CA LYS A 482 -7.56 6.48 -20.06
C LYS A 482 -6.40 6.29 -19.06
N ARG A 483 -6.38 7.17 -18.05
CA ARG A 483 -5.53 7.00 -16.88
C ARG A 483 -5.79 5.64 -16.23
N ARG A 484 -4.70 4.94 -15.86
CA ARG A 484 -4.76 3.62 -15.21
C ARG A 484 -4.63 3.75 -13.69
N THR A 485 -3.73 4.62 -13.21
CA THR A 485 -3.47 4.81 -11.79
C THR A 485 -4.44 5.82 -11.18
N GLU A 486 -5.14 5.44 -10.13
CA GLU A 486 -6.05 6.30 -9.37
C GLU A 486 -5.28 7.08 -8.30
N ILE A 487 -5.59 8.38 -8.15
CA ILE A 487 -4.99 9.24 -7.12
C ILE A 487 -6.03 9.49 -6.03
N VAL A 488 -5.83 8.89 -4.88
CA VAL A 488 -6.73 9.02 -3.73
C VAL A 488 -6.41 10.31 -2.99
N SER A 489 -7.31 11.29 -3.11
CA SER A 489 -7.24 12.59 -2.42
C SER A 489 -7.87 12.46 -1.03
N GLY A 490 -7.11 12.71 -0.02
CA GLY A 490 -7.39 12.51 1.39
C GLY A 490 -6.31 11.56 1.89
N GLY A 491 -5.52 12.00 2.87
CA GLY A 491 -4.69 11.04 3.56
C GLY A 491 -5.59 9.91 4.01
N LEU A 492 -5.44 8.76 3.40
CA LEU A 492 -5.44 7.58 4.20
C LEU A 492 -4.20 7.76 5.10
N GLU A 493 -4.29 8.69 6.06
CA GLU A 493 -3.66 8.52 7.36
C GLU A 493 -3.89 7.06 7.62
N MET A 494 -2.83 6.36 7.96
CA MET A 494 -2.92 4.93 8.24
C MET A 494 -4.17 4.77 9.07
N ILE A 495 -5.24 4.21 8.48
CA ILE A 495 -6.38 3.75 9.25
C ILE A 495 -5.71 2.78 10.19
N GLU A 496 -5.59 3.15 11.45
CA GLU A 496 -5.05 2.25 12.44
C GLU A 496 -5.98 1.05 12.44
N ASP A 497 -5.45 -0.14 12.59
CA ASP A 497 -6.26 -1.37 12.59
C ASP A 497 -7.44 -1.23 13.59
N GLU A 498 -7.28 -0.36 14.57
CA GLU A 498 -8.23 0.03 15.60
C GLU A 498 -9.48 0.76 15.05
N ASP A 499 -9.33 1.61 14.01
CA ASP A 499 -10.44 2.38 13.41
C ASP A 499 -11.40 1.51 12.59
N LEU A 500 -10.96 0.32 12.19
CA LEU A 500 -11.75 -0.64 11.39
C LEU A 500 -12.55 -1.62 12.26
N ILE A 501 -12.30 -1.63 13.56
CA ILE A 501 -12.94 -2.54 14.50
C ILE A 501 -14.14 -1.82 15.11
N PRO A 502 -15.35 -2.39 15.09
CA PRO A 502 -16.49 -1.75 15.71
C PRO A 502 -16.28 -1.58 17.23
N ARG A 503 -16.65 -0.41 17.75
CA ARG A 503 -16.67 -0.17 19.19
C ARG A 503 -17.87 -0.84 19.79
N GLU A 504 -17.63 -1.93 20.52
CA GLU A 504 -18.66 -2.72 21.18
C GLU A 504 -18.32 -2.93 22.66
N ASN A 505 -19.34 -2.95 23.50
CA ASN A 505 -19.17 -3.35 24.90
C ASN A 505 -19.11 -4.86 25.00
N VAL A 506 -18.01 -5.35 25.55
CA VAL A 506 -17.72 -6.78 25.67
C VAL A 506 -17.43 -7.20 27.11
N VAL A 507 -17.77 -8.42 27.43
CA VAL A 507 -17.37 -9.07 28.69
C VAL A 507 -16.18 -9.99 28.39
N ILE A 508 -15.07 -9.72 29.03
CA ILE A 508 -13.88 -10.55 28.98
C ILE A 508 -13.89 -11.45 30.20
N SER A 509 -13.82 -12.75 29.97
CA SER A 509 -13.73 -13.77 31.01
C SER A 509 -12.39 -14.48 30.99
N LEU A 510 -11.76 -14.62 32.16
CA LEU A 510 -10.50 -15.31 32.36
C LEU A 510 -10.70 -16.36 33.44
N THR A 511 -10.33 -17.64 33.14
CA THR A 511 -10.40 -18.74 34.10
C THR A 511 -9.17 -18.83 34.97
N HIS A 512 -9.26 -19.56 36.10
CA HIS A 512 -8.15 -19.84 37.01
C HIS A 512 -6.96 -20.53 36.28
N ASN A 513 -7.23 -21.42 35.35
CA ASN A 513 -6.21 -22.08 34.54
C ASN A 513 -5.74 -21.27 33.33
N GLY A 514 -6.19 -20.01 33.23
CA GLY A 514 -5.67 -19.05 32.24
C GLY A 514 -6.31 -19.16 30.86
N TYR A 515 -7.56 -19.62 30.74
CA TYR A 515 -8.31 -19.51 29.47
C TYR A 515 -9.05 -18.16 29.41
N ILE A 516 -8.85 -17.43 28.32
CA ILE A 516 -9.44 -16.10 28.10
C ILE A 516 -10.33 -16.10 26.86
N LYS A 517 -11.44 -15.38 26.92
CA LYS A 517 -12.31 -15.07 25.78
C LYS A 517 -13.06 -13.77 25.99
N ARG A 518 -13.60 -13.21 24.91
CA ARG A 518 -14.56 -12.11 24.96
C ARG A 518 -15.92 -12.53 24.41
N LEU A 519 -16.95 -11.84 24.86
CA LEU A 519 -18.34 -12.00 24.42
C LEU A 519 -19.04 -10.64 24.46
N PRO A 520 -19.94 -10.32 23.51
CA PRO A 520 -20.80 -9.15 23.64
C PRO A 520 -21.61 -9.17 24.93
N VAL A 521 -21.80 -8.03 25.59
CA VAL A 521 -22.58 -7.92 26.84
C VAL A 521 -24.00 -8.47 26.67
N SER A 522 -24.61 -8.28 25.49
CA SER A 522 -25.96 -8.77 25.11
C SER A 522 -26.15 -10.29 25.23
N THR A 523 -25.06 -11.06 25.24
CA THR A 523 -25.11 -12.53 25.36
C THR A 523 -25.62 -12.99 26.73
N TYR A 524 -25.58 -12.14 27.77
CA TYR A 524 -25.94 -12.49 29.15
C TYR A 524 -27.27 -11.85 29.55
N ARG A 525 -28.36 -12.63 29.56
CA ARG A 525 -29.69 -12.14 29.98
C ARG A 525 -29.82 -12.00 31.50
N ALA A 526 -30.47 -10.94 31.95
CA ALA A 526 -30.75 -10.74 33.38
C ALA A 526 -31.74 -11.80 33.95
N GLN A 527 -31.47 -12.30 35.15
CA GLN A 527 -32.31 -13.27 35.86
C GLN A 527 -32.74 -12.76 37.23
N LYS A 528 -33.88 -13.24 37.73
CA LYS A 528 -34.38 -12.89 39.07
C LYS A 528 -33.57 -13.58 40.17
N ARG A 529 -33.48 -12.95 41.34
CA ARG A 529 -32.81 -13.47 42.56
C ARG A 529 -33.28 -14.91 42.89
N GLY A 530 -32.31 -15.81 43.10
CA GLY A 530 -32.56 -17.21 43.42
C GLY A 530 -32.75 -18.11 42.22
N GLY A 531 -32.52 -17.66 40.98
CA GLY A 531 -32.47 -18.46 39.76
C GLY A 531 -31.38 -19.53 39.78
N ARG A 532 -31.46 -20.49 38.88
CA ARG A 532 -30.47 -21.59 38.74
C ARG A 532 -29.22 -21.17 37.95
N GLY A 533 -29.22 -20.01 37.33
CA GLY A 533 -28.13 -19.53 36.49
C GLY A 533 -28.07 -20.24 35.12
N ILE A 534 -27.17 -19.75 34.28
CA ILE A 534 -26.85 -20.32 32.96
C ILE A 534 -25.36 -20.63 32.90
N GLN A 535 -24.96 -21.64 32.14
CA GLN A 535 -23.57 -21.98 31.99
C GLN A 535 -22.88 -20.86 31.15
N GLY A 536 -21.97 -20.12 31.77
CA GLY A 536 -21.28 -18.99 31.17
C GLY A 536 -20.03 -19.36 30.41
N MET A 537 -19.41 -20.51 30.75
CA MET A 537 -18.17 -20.95 30.10
C MET A 537 -18.06 -22.48 30.27
N GLY A 538 -17.54 -23.19 29.25
CA GLY A 538 -17.14 -24.57 29.39
C GLY A 538 -15.78 -24.63 30.08
N THR A 539 -15.71 -25.21 31.29
CA THR A 539 -14.46 -25.37 32.04
C THR A 539 -14.08 -26.86 32.16
N ASN A 540 -12.81 -27.14 32.48
CA ASN A 540 -12.40 -28.48 32.87
C ASN A 540 -12.88 -28.77 34.29
N GLU A 541 -12.84 -30.03 34.76
CA GLU A 541 -13.34 -30.45 36.07
C GLU A 541 -12.77 -29.65 37.25
N ASP A 542 -11.52 -29.11 37.12
CA ASP A 542 -10.83 -28.32 38.15
C ASP A 542 -10.64 -26.83 37.77
N ASP A 543 -11.37 -26.28 36.79
CA ASP A 543 -11.24 -24.89 36.32
C ASP A 543 -12.52 -24.08 36.53
N PHE A 544 -12.40 -22.80 36.82
CA PHE A 544 -13.53 -21.88 37.03
C PHE A 544 -13.17 -20.49 36.55
N VAL A 545 -14.16 -19.68 36.23
CA VAL A 545 -13.94 -18.27 35.85
C VAL A 545 -13.53 -17.45 37.07
N GLU A 546 -12.32 -16.91 37.05
CA GLU A 546 -11.76 -16.15 38.16
C GLU A 546 -11.98 -14.66 38.00
N HIS A 547 -11.84 -14.15 36.76
CA HIS A 547 -11.97 -12.73 36.47
C HIS A 547 -12.99 -12.48 35.35
N LEU A 548 -13.82 -11.44 35.57
CA LEU A 548 -14.71 -10.85 34.58
C LEU A 548 -14.43 -9.35 34.48
N LEU A 549 -14.36 -8.85 33.26
CA LEU A 549 -14.14 -7.43 33.00
C LEU A 549 -15.06 -6.98 31.87
N THR A 550 -15.91 -6.00 32.14
CA THR A 550 -16.71 -5.33 31.12
C THR A 550 -15.91 -4.13 30.62
N THR A 551 -15.77 -4.00 29.31
CA THR A 551 -14.91 -3.00 28.68
C THR A 551 -15.32 -2.79 27.21
N SER A 552 -14.77 -1.76 26.55
CA SER A 552 -14.90 -1.59 25.10
C SER A 552 -13.85 -2.41 24.35
N THR A 553 -14.18 -2.82 23.12
CA THR A 553 -13.20 -3.47 22.23
C THR A 553 -11.93 -2.64 22.03
N HIS A 554 -12.01 -1.30 22.12
CA HIS A 554 -10.89 -0.37 21.91
C HIS A 554 -10.06 -0.08 23.15
N ASP A 555 -10.54 -0.42 24.35
CA ASP A 555 -9.82 -0.14 25.57
C ASP A 555 -8.52 -0.95 25.67
N THR A 556 -7.53 -0.35 26.30
CA THR A 556 -6.29 -1.04 26.67
C THR A 556 -6.53 -1.83 27.95
N ILE A 557 -6.24 -3.12 27.96
CA ILE A 557 -6.37 -3.98 29.13
C ILE A 557 -4.99 -4.25 29.68
N LEU A 558 -4.82 -3.92 30.97
CA LEU A 558 -3.62 -4.26 31.73
C LEU A 558 -3.87 -5.53 32.56
N PHE A 559 -3.01 -6.51 32.38
CA PHE A 559 -3.02 -7.78 33.09
C PHE A 559 -1.89 -7.80 34.12
N PHE A 560 -2.26 -7.80 35.38
CA PHE A 560 -1.31 -7.84 36.49
C PHE A 560 -1.18 -9.26 37.01
N THR A 561 0.06 -9.74 37.15
CA THR A 561 0.34 -11.11 37.56
C THR A 561 0.69 -11.24 39.03
N ASN A 562 0.56 -12.46 39.57
CA ASN A 562 0.96 -12.83 40.90
C ASN A 562 2.42 -12.45 41.21
N LYS A 563 3.31 -12.41 40.22
CA LYS A 563 4.72 -12.00 40.33
C LYS A 563 4.96 -10.48 40.30
N GLY A 564 3.89 -9.68 40.27
CA GLY A 564 4.01 -8.22 40.24
C GLY A 564 4.45 -7.67 38.89
N LYS A 565 4.30 -8.40 37.78
CA LYS A 565 4.47 -7.94 36.41
C LYS A 565 3.14 -7.46 35.84
N VAL A 566 3.22 -6.64 34.81
CA VAL A 566 2.06 -6.17 34.02
C VAL A 566 2.29 -6.39 32.54
N TYR A 567 1.29 -6.90 31.84
CA TYR A 567 1.19 -7.06 30.40
C TYR A 567 0.05 -6.22 29.88
N ARG A 568 0.03 -5.92 28.60
CA ARG A 568 -1.05 -5.17 27.97
C ARG A 568 -1.55 -5.87 26.69
N SER A 569 -2.85 -5.74 26.42
CA SER A 569 -3.50 -6.08 25.16
C SER A 569 -4.65 -5.13 24.91
N LYS A 570 -5.10 -5.02 23.67
CA LYS A 570 -6.34 -4.32 23.33
C LYS A 570 -7.53 -5.28 23.47
N GLY A 571 -8.71 -4.75 23.78
CA GLY A 571 -9.92 -5.57 23.93
C GLY A 571 -10.25 -6.40 22.68
N TYR A 572 -10.04 -5.83 21.50
CA TYR A 572 -10.25 -6.51 20.23
C TYR A 572 -9.23 -7.63 19.91
N GLU A 573 -8.05 -7.62 20.50
CA GLU A 573 -7.03 -8.67 20.33
C GLU A 573 -7.43 -9.98 21.05
N ILE A 574 -8.36 -9.90 22.02
CA ILE A 574 -8.90 -11.05 22.71
C ILE A 574 -9.95 -11.72 21.80
N PRO A 575 -9.77 -13.00 21.43
CA PRO A 575 -10.67 -13.66 20.50
C PRO A 575 -12.10 -13.81 21.05
N GLU A 576 -13.08 -13.63 20.16
CA GLU A 576 -14.47 -13.92 20.44
C GLU A 576 -14.76 -15.41 20.28
N PHE A 577 -15.46 -15.99 21.25
CA PHE A 577 -15.86 -17.39 21.23
C PHE A 577 -17.34 -17.52 21.58
N SER A 578 -17.92 -18.69 21.32
CA SER A 578 -19.27 -18.96 21.78
C SER A 578 -19.36 -19.01 23.32
N ARG A 579 -20.58 -18.79 23.86
CA ARG A 579 -20.80 -18.77 25.31
C ARG A 579 -20.25 -19.99 26.05
N THR A 580 -20.39 -21.18 25.48
CA THR A 580 -19.97 -22.45 26.11
C THR A 580 -18.53 -22.86 25.78
N ALA A 581 -17.83 -22.14 24.88
CA ALA A 581 -16.45 -22.46 24.53
C ALA A 581 -15.48 -22.12 25.67
N LYS A 582 -14.36 -22.88 25.77
CA LYS A 582 -13.30 -22.67 26.78
C LYS A 582 -12.45 -21.44 26.58
N GLY A 583 -12.44 -20.85 25.38
CA GLY A 583 -11.56 -19.74 25.02
C GLY A 583 -10.14 -20.17 24.65
N LEU A 584 -9.22 -19.17 24.59
CA LEU A 584 -7.82 -19.31 24.24
C LEU A 584 -6.94 -19.31 25.50
N PRO A 585 -5.90 -20.15 25.61
CA PRO A 585 -4.90 -20.01 26.69
C PRO A 585 -4.23 -18.64 26.64
N ILE A 586 -4.24 -17.92 27.75
CA ILE A 586 -3.71 -16.56 27.85
C ILE A 586 -2.21 -16.46 27.51
N ILE A 587 -1.48 -17.53 27.68
CA ILE A 587 -0.05 -17.64 27.30
C ILE A 587 0.15 -17.49 25.78
N ASN A 588 -0.89 -17.74 24.97
CA ASN A 588 -0.84 -17.51 23.53
C ASN A 588 -1.08 -16.03 23.16
N LEU A 589 -1.65 -15.25 24.06
CA LEU A 589 -1.92 -13.83 23.88
C LEU A 589 -0.80 -12.98 24.51
N LEU A 590 -0.35 -13.35 25.72
CA LEU A 590 0.61 -12.60 26.53
C LEU A 590 1.88 -13.44 26.74
N GLY A 591 3.05 -12.80 26.73
CA GLY A 591 4.33 -13.45 27.00
C GLY A 591 4.55 -13.85 28.47
N ILE A 592 3.57 -14.53 29.09
CA ILE A 592 3.58 -14.94 30.50
C ILE A 592 4.53 -16.12 30.71
N GLU A 593 5.32 -16.08 31.79
CA GLU A 593 6.29 -17.11 32.15
C GLU A 593 5.62 -18.31 32.87
N LYS A 594 6.29 -19.45 32.85
CA LYS A 594 5.81 -20.65 33.59
C LYS A 594 5.72 -20.37 35.11
N GLY A 595 4.55 -20.66 35.69
CA GLY A 595 4.25 -20.39 37.11
C GLY A 595 3.93 -18.92 37.40
N GLU A 596 3.49 -18.21 36.39
CA GLU A 596 2.93 -16.87 36.49
C GLU A 596 1.46 -16.93 36.03
N TRP A 597 0.54 -16.30 36.75
CA TRP A 597 -0.87 -16.21 36.42
C TRP A 597 -1.40 -14.81 36.68
N VAL A 598 -2.51 -14.45 36.06
CA VAL A 598 -3.11 -13.11 36.17
C VAL A 598 -3.99 -13.02 37.38
N ASN A 599 -3.72 -12.04 38.26
CA ASN A 599 -4.47 -11.78 39.48
C ASN A 599 -5.36 -10.53 39.41
N ALA A 600 -5.14 -9.65 38.45
CA ALA A 600 -6.00 -8.50 38.25
C ALA A 600 -6.00 -8.05 36.80
N MET A 601 -7.15 -7.59 36.32
CA MET A 601 -7.34 -7.00 35.01
C MET A 601 -7.93 -5.62 35.18
N ILE A 602 -7.39 -4.61 34.44
CA ILE A 602 -7.90 -3.24 34.44
C ILE A 602 -8.01 -2.79 32.99
N HIS A 603 -9.12 -2.18 32.62
CA HIS A 603 -9.27 -1.47 31.38
C HIS A 603 -8.84 0.00 31.53
N ILE A 604 -8.29 0.55 30.48
CA ILE A 604 -7.83 1.94 30.40
C ILE A 604 -8.22 2.49 29.05
N GLU A 605 -8.98 3.56 29.01
CA GLU A 605 -9.32 4.29 27.79
C GLU A 605 -8.12 5.10 27.32
N GLU A 606 -7.54 5.95 28.21
CA GLU A 606 -6.38 6.78 27.94
C GLU A 606 -5.41 6.86 29.12
N PHE A 607 -4.09 6.98 28.82
CA PHE A 607 -3.05 7.19 29.85
C PHE A 607 -2.92 8.69 30.18
N VAL A 608 -3.63 9.14 31.20
CA VAL A 608 -3.64 10.54 31.65
C VAL A 608 -2.81 10.74 32.92
N ASP A 609 -2.22 11.93 33.09
CA ASP A 609 -1.26 12.22 34.17
C ASP A 609 -1.92 12.33 35.55
N ASP A 610 -3.20 12.66 35.63
CA ASP A 610 -3.91 12.88 36.88
C ASP A 610 -4.35 11.57 37.57
N TRP A 611 -4.20 10.43 36.91
CA TRP A 611 -4.59 9.13 37.42
C TRP A 611 -3.43 8.32 37.95
N SER A 612 -3.69 7.52 38.97
CA SER A 612 -2.76 6.59 39.60
C SER A 612 -3.34 5.18 39.65
N LEU A 613 -2.46 4.18 39.66
CA LEU A 613 -2.82 2.80 40.00
C LEU A 613 -2.53 2.57 41.47
N PHE A 614 -3.52 2.06 42.20
CA PHE A 614 -3.43 1.67 43.59
C PHE A 614 -3.42 0.14 43.69
N PHE A 615 -2.41 -0.41 44.31
CA PHE A 615 -2.12 -1.83 44.44
C PHE A 615 -2.37 -2.31 45.88
N ALA A 616 -2.89 -3.50 46.05
CA ALA A 616 -2.97 -4.19 47.33
C ALA A 616 -2.49 -5.65 47.21
N THR A 617 -1.69 -6.10 48.19
CA THR A 617 -1.16 -7.47 48.26
C THR A 617 -1.89 -8.29 49.32
N LYS A 618 -1.78 -9.59 49.24
CA LYS A 618 -2.35 -10.56 50.16
C LYS A 618 -1.95 -10.33 51.62
N GLU A 619 -0.69 -9.95 51.88
CA GLU A 619 -0.18 -9.58 53.21
C GLU A 619 -0.54 -8.15 53.67
N GLY A 620 -1.40 -7.45 52.87
CA GLY A 620 -1.90 -6.13 53.27
C GLY A 620 -0.95 -4.98 53.01
N ILE A 621 0.01 -5.13 52.11
CA ILE A 621 0.84 -4.05 51.62
C ILE A 621 0.11 -3.32 50.49
N VAL A 622 0.23 -1.97 50.47
CA VAL A 622 -0.41 -1.11 49.48
C VAL A 622 0.62 -0.18 48.81
N LYS A 623 0.36 0.19 47.56
CA LYS A 623 1.21 1.07 46.80
C LYS A 623 0.37 1.92 45.86
N ARG A 624 0.81 3.16 45.62
CA ARG A 624 0.22 4.06 44.60
C ARG A 624 1.32 4.47 43.59
N SER A 625 1.04 4.34 42.30
CA SER A 625 1.95 4.71 41.21
C SER A 625 1.23 5.47 40.10
N PRO A 626 1.83 6.48 39.42
CA PRO A 626 1.20 7.20 38.33
C PRO A 626 0.86 6.26 37.18
N LEU A 627 -0.31 6.47 36.56
CA LEU A 627 -0.80 5.66 35.42
C LEU A 627 0.15 5.75 34.21
N THR A 628 0.68 6.94 33.93
CA THR A 628 1.62 7.20 32.82
C THR A 628 2.93 6.40 32.92
N SER A 629 3.30 5.92 34.13
CA SER A 629 4.41 5.00 34.30
C SER A 629 4.22 3.64 33.58
N PHE A 630 3.00 3.33 33.15
CA PHE A 630 2.60 2.08 32.49
C PHE A 630 2.22 2.27 31.01
N ALA A 631 2.42 3.44 30.42
CA ALA A 631 2.08 3.71 29.02
C ALA A 631 2.91 2.87 28.03
N ASN A 632 4.16 2.56 28.38
CA ASN A 632 5.09 1.82 27.51
C ASN A 632 5.40 0.42 28.08
N ILE A 633 4.55 -0.56 27.77
CA ILE A 633 4.73 -1.95 28.16
C ILE A 633 5.17 -2.75 26.93
N ARG A 634 6.29 -3.48 27.05
CA ARG A 634 6.79 -4.38 26.00
C ARG A 634 6.11 -5.74 26.09
N ASN A 635 6.14 -6.54 25.01
CA ASN A 635 5.50 -7.86 24.95
C ASN A 635 6.02 -8.85 26.02
N ASN A 636 7.22 -8.66 26.57
CA ASN A 636 7.77 -9.48 27.66
C ASN A 636 7.36 -9.00 29.06
N GLY A 637 6.40 -8.09 29.14
CA GLY A 637 5.89 -7.51 30.37
C GLY A 637 6.81 -6.46 31.00
N LEU A 638 6.30 -5.83 32.07
CA LEU A 638 6.95 -4.78 32.81
C LEU A 638 6.77 -5.03 34.31
N ILE A 639 7.81 -4.79 35.13
CA ILE A 639 7.69 -4.89 36.59
C ILE A 639 6.80 -3.73 37.09
N ALA A 640 5.66 -4.08 37.68
CA ALA A 640 4.72 -3.12 38.27
C ALA A 640 4.92 -2.94 39.79
N LEU A 641 5.35 -3.99 40.51
CA LEU A 641 5.52 -4.02 41.96
C LEU A 641 6.58 -5.05 42.31
N ASN A 642 7.52 -4.71 43.23
CA ASN A 642 8.37 -5.72 43.85
C ASN A 642 7.67 -6.28 45.07
N LEU A 643 7.30 -7.56 44.98
CA LEU A 643 6.67 -8.30 46.07
C LEU A 643 7.70 -8.73 47.13
N ARG A 644 7.23 -8.94 48.37
CA ARG A 644 7.97 -9.62 49.42
C ARG A 644 7.95 -11.14 49.16
N GLU A 645 8.86 -11.85 49.79
CA GLU A 645 8.90 -13.33 49.71
C GLU A 645 7.61 -13.91 50.30
N GLY A 646 6.89 -14.71 49.51
CA GLY A 646 5.62 -15.33 49.90
C GLY A 646 4.37 -14.47 49.74
N ASP A 647 4.50 -13.17 49.38
CA ASP A 647 3.35 -12.30 49.16
C ASP A 647 2.90 -12.33 47.69
N GLU A 648 1.62 -12.03 47.46
CA GLU A 648 0.99 -12.04 46.15
C GLU A 648 0.20 -10.75 45.93
N LEU A 649 0.16 -10.26 44.69
CA LEU A 649 -0.69 -9.14 44.30
C LEU A 649 -2.16 -9.60 44.21
N ILE A 650 -3.07 -8.94 44.92
CA ILE A 650 -4.52 -9.32 44.99
C ILE A 650 -5.40 -8.40 44.15
N SER A 651 -5.18 -7.11 44.20
CA SER A 651 -6.06 -6.15 43.56
C SER A 651 -5.29 -4.93 43.08
N VAL A 652 -5.73 -4.38 41.98
CA VAL A 652 -5.26 -3.11 41.39
C VAL A 652 -6.50 -2.27 41.01
N ARG A 653 -6.51 -0.98 41.33
CA ARG A 653 -7.59 -0.06 40.99
C ARG A 653 -7.03 1.27 40.52
N MET A 654 -7.77 1.97 39.68
CA MET A 654 -7.45 3.34 39.28
C MET A 654 -7.97 4.33 40.29
N THR A 655 -7.19 5.39 40.61
CA THR A 655 -7.52 6.46 41.51
C THR A 655 -7.07 7.82 40.99
N ASP A 656 -7.80 8.87 41.35
CA ASP A 656 -7.61 10.25 40.87
C ASP A 656 -6.96 11.21 41.90
N GLY A 657 -6.54 10.69 43.06
CA GLY A 657 -5.95 11.49 44.15
C GLY A 657 -6.95 12.00 45.17
N THR A 658 -8.26 11.84 44.96
CA THR A 658 -9.32 12.33 45.85
C THR A 658 -10.09 11.21 46.53
N LYS A 659 -9.88 9.99 46.17
CA LYS A 659 -10.67 8.82 46.57
C LYS A 659 -10.27 8.24 47.92
N GLU A 660 -11.16 7.45 48.51
CA GLU A 660 -10.90 6.64 49.68
C GLU A 660 -10.72 5.16 49.28
N ILE A 661 -9.83 4.50 50.00
CA ILE A 661 -9.52 3.10 49.79
C ILE A 661 -10.16 2.28 50.91
N ILE A 662 -10.81 1.17 50.48
CA ILE A 662 -11.35 0.20 51.43
C ILE A 662 -10.74 -1.18 51.14
N ILE A 663 -10.27 -1.85 52.19
CA ILE A 663 -9.63 -3.16 52.11
C ILE A 663 -10.37 -4.13 53.02
N GLY A 664 -10.77 -5.28 52.47
CA GLY A 664 -11.45 -6.35 53.19
C GLY A 664 -10.60 -7.57 53.37
N THR A 665 -10.77 -8.27 54.50
CA THR A 665 -10.06 -9.47 54.85
C THR A 665 -10.98 -10.73 54.90
N LYS A 666 -10.41 -11.89 54.76
CA LYS A 666 -11.06 -13.18 54.74
C LYS A 666 -11.90 -13.46 56.00
N ASN A 667 -11.42 -12.96 57.13
CA ASN A 667 -12.09 -13.11 58.43
C ASN A 667 -13.16 -12.03 58.70
N GLY A 668 -13.51 -11.23 57.65
CA GLY A 668 -14.62 -10.25 57.70
C GLY A 668 -14.25 -8.97 58.41
N LEU A 669 -12.98 -8.55 58.46
CA LEU A 669 -12.53 -7.25 58.89
C LEU A 669 -12.39 -6.30 57.67
N MET A 670 -12.52 -4.98 57.92
CA MET A 670 -12.40 -3.97 56.84
C MET A 670 -11.82 -2.66 57.36
N ILE A 671 -10.91 -2.06 56.57
CA ILE A 671 -10.30 -0.78 56.88
C ILE A 671 -10.60 0.24 55.77
N ARG A 672 -10.96 1.47 56.14
CA ARG A 672 -11.19 2.59 55.21
C ARG A 672 -10.21 3.72 55.56
N PHE A 673 -9.49 4.23 54.55
CA PHE A 673 -8.55 5.35 54.68
C PHE A 673 -8.44 6.14 53.35
N PRO A 674 -8.06 7.43 53.39
CA PRO A 674 -7.87 8.23 52.19
C PRO A 674 -6.64 7.71 51.42
N GLU A 675 -6.72 7.67 50.07
CA GLU A 675 -5.61 7.27 49.22
C GLU A 675 -4.34 8.12 49.45
N THR A 676 -4.50 9.37 49.85
CA THR A 676 -3.41 10.32 50.15
C THR A 676 -2.54 9.88 51.30
N ASP A 677 -3.01 8.97 52.16
CA ASP A 677 -2.18 8.35 53.18
C ASP A 677 -1.06 7.48 52.58
N VAL A 678 -1.17 7.13 51.30
CA VAL A 678 -0.15 6.39 50.54
C VAL A 678 0.49 7.34 49.54
N ARG A 679 1.73 7.72 49.78
CA ARG A 679 2.51 8.57 48.88
C ARG A 679 2.67 7.88 47.52
N THR A 680 2.71 8.67 46.44
CA THR A 680 3.03 8.17 45.09
C THR A 680 4.48 7.60 45.08
N MET A 681 4.64 6.42 44.48
CA MET A 681 5.90 5.66 44.44
C MET A 681 6.19 5.18 43.04
N GLY A 682 7.47 5.02 42.71
CA GLY A 682 7.91 4.43 41.42
C GLY A 682 7.50 2.97 41.26
N ARG A 683 7.51 2.47 40.04
CA ARG A 683 7.04 1.13 39.66
C ARG A 683 7.66 -0.02 40.47
N THR A 684 8.96 0.03 40.73
CA THR A 684 9.72 -1.01 41.42
C THR A 684 9.67 -0.95 42.97
N ALA A 685 8.88 -0.03 43.54
CA ALA A 685 8.74 0.06 44.99
C ALA A 685 7.91 -1.11 45.53
N THR A 686 8.23 -1.62 46.72
CA THR A 686 7.46 -2.68 47.42
C THR A 686 6.14 -2.19 48.02
N GLY A 687 6.03 -0.90 48.41
CA GLY A 687 4.83 -0.32 49.02
C GLY A 687 4.96 -0.13 50.55
N VAL A 688 3.85 0.16 51.17
CA VAL A 688 3.69 0.43 52.59
C VAL A 688 2.54 -0.38 53.18
N LYS A 689 2.51 -0.57 54.52
CA LYS A 689 1.45 -1.30 55.20
C LYS A 689 0.09 -0.61 55.06
N GLY A 690 -0.92 -1.27 54.45
CA GLY A 690 -2.30 -0.77 54.35
C GLY A 690 -3.19 -1.21 55.49
N ILE A 691 -3.13 -2.50 55.89
CA ILE A 691 -3.89 -3.11 56.99
C ILE A 691 -2.96 -3.99 57.83
N SER A 692 -3.24 -4.14 59.12
CA SER A 692 -2.56 -5.09 60.03
C SER A 692 -3.39 -6.35 60.17
N LEU A 693 -2.93 -7.43 59.58
CA LEU A 693 -3.54 -8.75 59.67
C LEU A 693 -3.17 -9.47 60.98
N SER A 694 -4.03 -10.35 61.49
CA SER A 694 -3.83 -11.15 62.70
C SER A 694 -4.09 -12.63 62.44
N GLY A 695 -3.15 -13.50 62.89
CA GLY A 695 -3.26 -14.95 62.63
C GLY A 695 -3.16 -15.31 61.17
N ASP A 696 -4.03 -16.17 60.66
CA ASP A 696 -4.06 -16.64 59.29
C ASP A 696 -4.98 -15.79 58.37
N ASP A 697 -5.26 -14.53 58.75
CA ASP A 697 -6.10 -13.63 57.98
C ASP A 697 -5.31 -13.07 56.75
N GLU A 698 -6.00 -12.90 55.68
CA GLU A 698 -5.45 -12.41 54.42
C GLU A 698 -6.41 -11.40 53.77
N VAL A 699 -5.87 -10.51 52.91
CA VAL A 699 -6.67 -9.58 52.13
C VAL A 699 -7.36 -10.35 51.01
N VAL A 700 -8.67 -10.15 50.85
CA VAL A 700 -9.51 -10.76 49.81
C VAL A 700 -9.95 -9.76 48.74
N GLY A 701 -9.80 -8.47 48.99
CA GLY A 701 -10.14 -7.44 48.01
C GLY A 701 -9.81 -6.02 48.52
N MET A 702 -9.64 -5.15 47.54
CA MET A 702 -9.48 -3.72 47.76
C MET A 702 -10.30 -2.99 46.70
N GLU A 703 -11.04 -1.99 47.09
CA GLU A 703 -11.86 -1.17 46.21
C GLU A 703 -11.66 0.34 46.51
N VAL A 704 -12.00 1.16 45.53
CA VAL A 704 -12.07 2.61 45.65
C VAL A 704 -13.50 2.95 46.08
N LEU A 705 -13.63 3.75 47.15
CA LEU A 705 -14.91 4.08 47.77
C LEU A 705 -15.40 5.44 47.32
N ASP A 706 -16.66 5.52 46.91
CA ASP A 706 -17.42 6.74 46.81
C ASP A 706 -18.37 6.84 48.02
N GLU A 707 -18.53 8.02 48.60
CA GLU A 707 -19.29 8.19 49.85
C GLU A 707 -20.78 7.87 49.70
N SER A 708 -21.32 7.98 48.49
CA SER A 708 -22.73 7.68 48.17
C SER A 708 -23.01 6.19 47.96
N ALA A 709 -21.99 5.38 47.78
CA ALA A 709 -22.11 3.95 47.38
C ALA A 709 -22.32 3.02 48.58
N ASP A 710 -22.82 1.84 48.32
CA ASP A 710 -22.92 0.73 49.25
C ASP A 710 -21.73 -0.25 49.08
N ILE A 711 -21.33 -0.87 50.19
CA ILE A 711 -20.33 -1.95 50.17
C ILE A 711 -21.03 -3.28 50.13
N LEU A 712 -20.89 -4.00 49.00
CA LEU A 712 -21.32 -5.39 48.87
C LEU A 712 -20.21 -6.31 49.40
N VAL A 713 -20.61 -7.27 50.20
CA VAL A 713 -19.77 -8.40 50.62
C VAL A 713 -20.41 -9.72 50.24
N VAL A 714 -19.63 -10.66 49.69
CA VAL A 714 -20.09 -11.98 49.34
C VAL A 714 -19.21 -13.05 49.96
N THR A 715 -19.85 -14.09 50.57
CA THR A 715 -19.18 -15.16 51.28
C THR A 715 -19.17 -16.45 50.47
N LYS A 716 -18.29 -17.36 50.84
CA LYS A 716 -18.02 -18.66 50.16
C LYS A 716 -19.28 -19.49 49.92
N HIS A 717 -20.25 -19.46 50.82
CA HIS A 717 -21.48 -20.27 50.74
C HIS A 717 -22.66 -19.50 50.08
N GLY A 718 -22.37 -18.41 49.31
CA GLY A 718 -23.37 -17.71 48.52
C GLY A 718 -24.25 -16.73 49.30
N TYR A 719 -23.84 -16.33 50.50
CA TYR A 719 -24.51 -15.25 51.24
C TYR A 719 -23.85 -13.90 50.91
N GLY A 720 -24.64 -12.87 50.88
CA GLY A 720 -24.14 -11.49 50.66
C GLY A 720 -25.07 -10.45 51.22
N LYS A 721 -24.58 -9.22 51.30
CA LYS A 721 -25.34 -8.08 51.74
C LYS A 721 -24.74 -6.79 51.24
N ARG A 722 -25.53 -5.73 51.21
CA ARG A 722 -25.05 -4.35 51.04
C ARG A 722 -25.01 -3.66 52.40
N THR A 723 -24.01 -2.81 52.65
CA THR A 723 -23.87 -1.99 53.80
C THR A 723 -23.45 -0.58 53.38
N PRO A 724 -24.14 0.52 53.78
CA PRO A 724 -23.78 1.84 53.40
C PRO A 724 -22.33 2.19 53.77
N ALA A 725 -21.61 2.86 52.89
CA ALA A 725 -20.22 3.30 53.11
C ALA A 725 -20.06 4.14 54.37
N THR A 726 -21.11 4.87 54.77
CA THR A 726 -21.16 5.71 55.97
C THR A 726 -21.02 4.95 57.29
N GLU A 727 -21.34 3.64 57.29
CA GLU A 727 -21.12 2.81 58.50
C GLU A 727 -19.66 2.51 58.78
N TYR A 728 -18.75 2.72 57.78
CA TYR A 728 -17.33 2.44 57.92
C TYR A 728 -16.58 3.73 58.24
N ARG A 729 -16.22 3.92 59.52
CA ARG A 729 -15.46 5.10 59.94
C ARG A 729 -14.10 5.16 59.27
N ARG A 730 -13.65 6.35 58.89
CA ARG A 730 -12.29 6.61 58.37
C ARG A 730 -11.24 6.31 59.47
N GLN A 731 -10.16 5.64 59.11
CA GLN A 731 -9.04 5.25 59.98
C GLN A 731 -7.73 5.64 59.28
N GLY A 732 -6.63 5.70 60.02
CA GLY A 732 -5.28 5.77 59.42
C GLY A 732 -4.90 4.41 58.83
N ARG A 733 -4.16 4.41 57.71
CA ARG A 733 -3.64 3.17 57.12
C ARG A 733 -2.82 2.36 58.14
N GLY A 734 -2.75 1.01 57.96
CA GLY A 734 -2.03 0.10 58.83
C GLY A 734 -2.75 -0.26 60.13
N GLY A 735 -4.00 0.18 60.34
CA GLY A 735 -4.88 -0.22 61.46
C GLY A 735 -5.35 -1.69 61.31
N LYS A 736 -6.02 -2.23 62.36
CA LYS A 736 -6.57 -3.60 62.36
C LYS A 736 -7.93 -3.70 61.64
N GLY A 737 -8.55 -2.58 61.26
CA GLY A 737 -9.87 -2.56 60.63
C GLY A 737 -11.02 -2.77 61.64
N ILE A 738 -12.26 -2.78 61.14
CA ILE A 738 -13.51 -3.01 61.88
C ILE A 738 -14.28 -4.15 61.23
N LYS A 739 -15.14 -4.83 61.99
CA LYS A 739 -15.92 -5.96 61.53
C LYS A 739 -16.93 -5.51 60.47
N THR A 740 -16.92 -6.17 59.28
CA THR A 740 -17.85 -5.92 58.18
C THR A 740 -18.89 -7.04 58.03
N CYS A 741 -18.53 -8.28 58.31
CA CYS A 741 -19.41 -9.44 58.22
C CYS A 741 -19.22 -10.37 59.44
N ASN A 742 -20.30 -10.96 59.92
CA ASN A 742 -20.23 -11.97 60.94
C ASN A 742 -20.02 -13.36 60.26
N ILE A 743 -18.77 -13.79 60.21
CA ILE A 743 -18.37 -15.06 59.64
C ILE A 743 -18.78 -16.21 60.55
N THR A 744 -19.47 -17.22 60.01
CA THR A 744 -19.94 -18.45 60.67
C THR A 744 -19.84 -19.63 59.70
N ASP A 745 -19.95 -20.87 60.24
CA ASP A 745 -19.94 -22.06 59.37
C ASP A 745 -21.10 -22.07 58.35
N LYS A 746 -22.16 -21.32 58.62
CA LYS A 746 -23.30 -21.20 57.72
C LYS A 746 -23.00 -20.44 56.43
N ASN A 747 -22.33 -19.32 56.56
CA ASN A 747 -22.04 -18.42 55.42
C ASN A 747 -20.62 -18.55 54.85
N GLY A 748 -19.68 -19.16 55.63
CA GLY A 748 -18.29 -19.30 55.22
C GLY A 748 -17.50 -18.02 55.24
N SER A 749 -16.22 -18.08 54.94
CA SER A 749 -15.32 -16.93 54.89
C SER A 749 -15.71 -15.92 53.79
N LEU A 750 -15.26 -14.71 53.92
CA LEU A 750 -15.43 -13.65 52.87
C LEU A 750 -14.63 -14.09 51.62
N VAL A 751 -15.23 -13.99 50.46
CA VAL A 751 -14.58 -14.29 49.16
C VAL A 751 -14.25 -13.01 48.45
N THR A 752 -15.17 -12.06 48.42
CA THR A 752 -14.98 -10.78 47.70
C THR A 752 -15.79 -9.63 48.31
N MET A 753 -15.35 -8.46 48.01
CA MET A 753 -16.07 -7.22 48.29
C MET A 753 -16.10 -6.32 47.04
N LYS A 754 -17.19 -5.56 46.88
CA LYS A 754 -17.38 -4.60 45.79
C LYS A 754 -18.03 -3.33 46.35
N VAL A 755 -17.70 -2.22 45.70
CA VAL A 755 -18.45 -0.93 45.92
C VAL A 755 -19.50 -0.90 44.82
N VAL A 756 -20.77 -0.75 45.16
CA VAL A 756 -21.92 -0.84 44.27
C VAL A 756 -22.84 0.36 44.39
N GLU A 757 -23.40 0.77 43.29
CA GLU A 757 -24.47 1.73 43.16
C GLU A 757 -25.79 1.01 42.87
N GLY A 758 -26.94 1.49 43.20
CA GLY A 758 -28.19 0.69 43.17
C GLY A 758 -28.70 0.29 41.78
N GLU A 759 -28.14 0.86 40.70
CA GLU A 759 -28.65 0.69 39.33
C GLU A 759 -27.90 -0.34 38.51
N GLU A 760 -26.90 -1.01 39.04
CA GLU A 760 -26.05 -1.98 38.41
C GLU A 760 -26.58 -3.40 38.56
N ASP A 761 -26.02 -4.32 37.72
CA ASP A 761 -26.21 -5.77 37.84
C ASP A 761 -24.93 -6.45 38.30
N LEU A 762 -25.06 -7.55 38.97
CA LEU A 762 -23.98 -8.42 39.44
C LEU A 762 -24.00 -9.76 38.72
N MET A 763 -22.82 -10.19 38.29
CA MET A 763 -22.57 -11.56 37.86
C MET A 763 -21.84 -12.31 38.95
N LEU A 764 -22.52 -13.30 39.55
CA LEU A 764 -21.91 -14.24 40.50
C LEU A 764 -21.53 -15.52 39.75
N ILE A 765 -20.32 -16.01 40.00
CA ILE A 765 -19.78 -17.21 39.36
C ILE A 765 -19.38 -18.19 40.44
N THR A 766 -19.78 -19.46 40.25
CA THR A 766 -19.44 -20.54 41.17
C THR A 766 -18.21 -21.32 40.68
N THR A 767 -17.60 -22.09 41.58
CA THR A 767 -16.50 -23.00 41.23
C THR A 767 -16.92 -24.10 40.23
N GLY A 768 -18.22 -24.42 40.14
CA GLY A 768 -18.78 -25.31 39.12
C GLY A 768 -19.05 -24.61 37.77
N GLY A 769 -18.63 -23.37 37.57
CA GLY A 769 -18.83 -22.60 36.30
C GLY A 769 -20.27 -22.13 36.09
N VAL A 770 -21.12 -22.17 37.08
CA VAL A 770 -22.49 -21.65 37.04
C VAL A 770 -22.43 -20.13 37.22
N LEU A 771 -23.07 -19.38 36.31
CA LEU A 771 -23.14 -17.94 36.34
C LEU A 771 -24.59 -17.48 36.54
N ILE A 772 -24.81 -16.51 37.46
CA ILE A 772 -26.09 -15.85 37.65
C ILE A 772 -25.92 -14.33 37.59
N ARG A 773 -26.79 -13.66 36.87
CA ARG A 773 -26.90 -12.20 36.84
C ARG A 773 -28.07 -11.76 37.70
N ILE A 774 -27.80 -10.88 38.68
CA ILE A 774 -28.82 -10.35 39.60
C ILE A 774 -28.70 -8.83 39.73
N PRO A 775 -29.83 -8.09 39.80
CA PRO A 775 -29.77 -6.64 40.00
C PRO A 775 -29.29 -6.31 41.43
N VAL A 776 -28.38 -5.35 41.58
CA VAL A 776 -27.87 -4.87 42.84
C VAL A 776 -29.02 -4.38 43.75
N GLY A 777 -30.00 -3.66 43.17
CA GLY A 777 -31.15 -3.15 43.88
C GLY A 777 -31.97 -4.24 44.60
N GLY A 778 -31.90 -5.51 44.18
CA GLY A 778 -32.55 -6.64 44.81
C GLY A 778 -31.85 -7.22 46.06
N ILE A 779 -30.65 -6.74 46.39
CA ILE A 779 -29.86 -7.23 47.54
C ILE A 779 -30.19 -6.35 48.77
N SER A 780 -30.47 -7.00 49.90
CA SER A 780 -30.88 -6.31 51.14
C SER A 780 -29.75 -5.48 51.71
N ILE A 781 -30.05 -4.22 52.10
CA ILE A 781 -29.18 -3.32 52.86
C ILE A 781 -29.26 -3.72 54.34
N THR A 782 -28.14 -4.02 54.96
CA THR A 782 -28.07 -4.46 56.37
C THR A 782 -26.81 -3.92 57.06
N GLY A 783 -26.85 -3.80 58.38
CA GLY A 783 -25.70 -3.31 59.14
C GLY A 783 -24.48 -4.26 59.13
N ARG A 784 -23.33 -3.74 59.53
CA ARG A 784 -22.00 -4.43 59.43
C ARG A 784 -21.93 -5.80 60.10
N ASN A 785 -22.55 -5.97 61.25
CA ASN A 785 -22.40 -7.18 62.08
C ASN A 785 -23.38 -8.31 61.71
N THR A 786 -24.03 -8.27 60.54
CA THR A 786 -24.98 -9.31 60.10
C THR A 786 -24.29 -10.37 59.24
N GLN A 787 -24.93 -11.51 59.02
CA GLN A 787 -24.43 -12.64 58.21
C GLN A 787 -24.78 -12.52 56.75
N GLY A 788 -25.62 -11.56 56.35
CA GLY A 788 -26.14 -11.38 54.99
C GLY A 788 -27.32 -12.33 54.65
N VAL A 789 -27.84 -12.18 53.42
CA VAL A 789 -28.94 -12.95 52.85
C VAL A 789 -28.40 -13.90 51.79
N LYS A 790 -29.12 -14.94 51.45
CA LYS A 790 -28.74 -15.91 50.41
C LYS A 790 -28.92 -15.25 49.02
N LEU A 791 -27.85 -15.15 48.22
CA LEU A 791 -27.83 -14.59 46.89
C LEU A 791 -27.96 -15.68 45.84
N ILE A 792 -27.27 -16.83 46.01
CA ILE A 792 -27.26 -17.95 45.11
C ILE A 792 -27.45 -19.27 45.88
N SER A 793 -28.14 -20.24 45.28
CA SER A 793 -28.26 -21.59 45.80
C SER A 793 -27.15 -22.48 45.25
N LEU A 794 -26.27 -22.94 46.11
CA LEU A 794 -25.11 -23.79 45.76
C LEU A 794 -25.38 -25.24 46.11
N ASN A 795 -24.84 -26.19 45.32
CA ASN A 795 -24.85 -27.60 45.61
C ASN A 795 -23.75 -27.93 46.64
N ARG A 796 -24.12 -28.04 47.91
CA ARG A 796 -23.18 -28.32 49.02
C ARG A 796 -22.63 -29.74 48.99
N GLU A 797 -23.34 -30.65 48.36
CA GLU A 797 -22.89 -32.05 48.25
C GLU A 797 -21.70 -32.21 47.32
N GLU A 798 -21.59 -31.29 46.35
CA GLU A 798 -20.45 -31.19 45.40
C GLU A 798 -19.38 -30.16 45.82
N ASN A 799 -19.41 -29.65 47.05
CA ASN A 799 -18.51 -28.62 47.54
C ASN A 799 -18.50 -27.33 46.69
N GLU A 800 -19.60 -27.03 46.02
CA GLU A 800 -19.73 -25.82 45.21
C GLU A 800 -19.64 -24.55 46.09
N ALA A 801 -18.88 -23.58 45.63
CA ALA A 801 -18.65 -22.31 46.31
C ALA A 801 -18.74 -21.13 45.33
N VAL A 802 -18.95 -19.91 45.83
CA VAL A 802 -18.78 -18.70 45.03
C VAL A 802 -17.29 -18.54 44.78
N ALA A 803 -16.92 -18.44 43.50
CA ALA A 803 -15.55 -18.21 43.04
C ALA A 803 -15.24 -16.70 42.89
N THR A 804 -16.08 -15.96 42.15
CA THR A 804 -15.90 -14.54 41.93
C THR A 804 -17.23 -13.80 41.69
N VAL A 805 -17.18 -12.47 41.78
CA VAL A 805 -18.32 -11.58 41.51
C VAL A 805 -17.84 -10.39 40.65
N ALA A 806 -18.53 -10.16 39.55
CA ALA A 806 -18.27 -9.00 38.68
C ALA A 806 -19.47 -8.09 38.60
N GLN A 807 -19.20 -6.83 38.38
CA GLN A 807 -20.16 -5.72 38.21
C GLN A 807 -20.37 -5.48 36.73
N VAL A 808 -21.60 -5.27 36.27
CA VAL A 808 -21.93 -4.97 34.87
C VAL A 808 -23.00 -3.88 34.84
N ASP A 809 -22.91 -3.01 33.85
CA ASP A 809 -23.90 -1.96 33.64
C ASP A 809 -25.27 -2.56 33.29
N LYS A 810 -26.32 -1.87 33.69
CA LYS A 810 -27.68 -2.25 33.31
C LYS A 810 -27.91 -1.92 31.84
N GLU A 811 -28.31 -2.90 31.02
CA GLU A 811 -28.78 -2.64 29.66
C GLU A 811 -30.07 -1.84 29.68
N GLU A 812 -30.11 -0.70 28.95
CA GLU A 812 -31.35 -0.03 28.61
C GLU A 812 -32.14 -0.97 27.66
N GLU A 813 -33.30 -1.43 28.11
CA GLU A 813 -34.27 -2.11 27.23
C GLU A 813 -34.67 -1.15 26.11
N LYS A 814 -34.21 -1.39 24.89
CA LYS A 814 -34.72 -0.71 23.71
C LYS A 814 -36.21 -1.08 23.55
N ALA A 815 -37.07 -0.07 23.50
CA ALA A 815 -38.52 -0.17 23.33
C ALA A 815 -38.97 -0.73 21.96
N GLU A 816 -38.16 -1.49 21.27
CA GLU A 816 -38.44 -2.09 19.94
C GLU A 816 -38.93 -3.56 20.00
N ASP A 817 -38.81 -4.26 21.14
CA ASP A 817 -39.25 -5.67 21.27
C ASP A 817 -40.71 -5.84 21.75
N LEU A 818 -41.51 -4.77 21.82
CA LEU A 818 -42.96 -4.85 22.22
C LEU A 818 -43.94 -4.95 21.04
N ALA A 819 -43.45 -5.06 19.78
CA ALA A 819 -44.32 -5.11 18.61
C ALA A 819 -44.49 -6.49 17.95
N GLU A 820 -43.85 -7.56 18.48
CA GLU A 820 -44.02 -8.94 17.92
C GLU A 820 -44.60 -9.96 18.92
N GLY A 821 -45.47 -9.52 19.83
CA GLY A 821 -46.09 -10.35 20.84
C GLY A 821 -47.61 -10.52 20.77
N GLU A 822 -48.27 -10.04 19.70
CA GLU A 822 -49.74 -10.25 19.54
C GLU A 822 -50.06 -10.81 18.14
N GLU A 823 -49.82 -12.10 17.94
CA GLU A 823 -50.58 -12.95 17.01
C GLU A 823 -50.13 -14.41 17.17
N ALA A 824 -50.66 -15.13 18.17
CA ALA A 824 -50.85 -16.57 18.15
C ALA A 824 -51.68 -17.02 19.35
N GLU A 825 -52.95 -16.70 19.38
CA GLU A 825 -53.93 -17.50 20.07
C GLU A 825 -54.81 -18.22 19.01
N GLY A 826 -54.85 -19.51 19.08
CA GLY A 826 -55.89 -20.29 18.46
C GLY A 826 -55.45 -21.38 17.50
N PHE A 827 -55.11 -22.55 18.00
CA PHE A 827 -55.73 -23.79 17.52
C PHE A 827 -55.50 -24.92 18.54
N GLU A 828 -56.60 -25.31 19.16
CA GLU A 828 -56.70 -26.55 20.00
C GLU A 828 -56.67 -27.81 19.13
N GLY A 829 -55.99 -28.84 19.65
CA GLY A 829 -56.42 -30.20 19.68
C GLY A 829 -56.41 -31.03 18.42
N ALA A 830 -55.51 -32.03 18.37
CA ALA A 830 -55.88 -33.39 17.92
C ALA A 830 -54.83 -34.40 18.32
N GLU A 831 -55.29 -35.46 18.76
CA GLU A 831 -54.80 -36.64 19.46
C GLU A 831 -53.65 -37.41 18.79
N ILE A 832 -52.92 -38.09 19.66
CA ILE A 832 -51.92 -39.10 19.46
C ILE A 832 -52.57 -40.35 18.77
N GLU A 833 -51.96 -40.90 17.74
CA GLU A 833 -52.02 -42.31 17.41
C GLU A 833 -50.63 -42.87 17.06
N ASP A 834 -50.28 -43.83 17.82
CA ASP A 834 -49.15 -44.74 17.78
C ASP A 834 -49.41 -45.79 16.67
N VAL A 835 -48.45 -45.98 15.74
CA VAL A 835 -48.39 -47.25 14.96
C VAL A 835 -46.90 -47.61 14.73
N THR A 836 -46.61 -48.71 15.34
CA THR A 836 -45.45 -49.58 15.17
C THR A 836 -45.44 -50.32 13.82
N GLY A 837 -44.21 -50.55 13.30
CA GLY A 837 -43.94 -51.79 12.59
C GLY A 837 -43.45 -51.76 11.17
N GLU A 838 -42.30 -52.30 11.07
CA GLU A 838 -41.77 -53.34 10.18
C GLU A 838 -40.83 -52.96 9.02
N GLU A 839 -39.70 -53.61 9.10
CA GLU A 839 -38.65 -53.84 8.15
C GLU A 839 -39.11 -54.38 6.81
N THR A 840 -38.41 -54.02 5.72
CA THR A 840 -37.94 -54.99 4.71
C THR A 840 -36.83 -54.47 3.85
N GLU A 841 -35.80 -55.28 3.79
CA GLU A 841 -34.66 -55.28 2.85
C GLU A 841 -35.09 -55.49 1.40
N SER A 842 -34.29 -55.01 0.44
CA SER A 842 -33.73 -55.72 -0.73
C SER A 842 -32.96 -54.77 -1.62
N GLU A 843 -31.64 -54.86 -1.68
CA GLU A 843 -30.81 -55.49 -2.74
C GLU A 843 -31.26 -55.18 -4.18
N THR A 844 -30.40 -54.53 -4.92
CA THR A 844 -29.64 -55.11 -6.06
C THR A 844 -28.84 -54.01 -6.83
N GLU A 845 -27.53 -54.15 -6.85
CA GLU A 845 -26.67 -53.87 -8.03
C GLU A 845 -27.06 -54.84 -9.17
N PRO A 846 -26.72 -54.74 -10.46
CA PRO A 846 -25.33 -54.50 -10.91
C PRO A 846 -25.13 -53.85 -12.33
N ALA A 847 -23.86 -53.73 -12.63
CA ALA A 847 -23.13 -54.07 -13.89
C ALA A 847 -22.67 -52.96 -14.79
N VAL A 848 -21.34 -52.91 -14.85
CA VAL A 848 -20.44 -52.49 -15.94
C VAL A 848 -20.61 -53.41 -17.16
N PRO A 849 -20.30 -52.95 -18.41
CA PRO A 849 -19.09 -53.40 -19.08
C PRO A 849 -18.33 -52.22 -19.77
N SER A 850 -17.05 -52.09 -19.71
CA SER A 850 -15.80 -52.63 -20.31
C SER A 850 -15.84 -52.79 -21.83
N ASP A 851 -14.64 -52.44 -22.39
CA ASP A 851 -14.02 -52.75 -23.66
C ASP A 851 -14.11 -51.64 -24.77
N ASP A 852 -13.17 -51.35 -25.61
CA ASP A 852 -11.77 -51.73 -25.72
C ASP A 852 -11.19 -50.93 -26.93
N GLU A 853 -9.88 -50.72 -26.90
CA GLU A 853 -8.95 -50.62 -28.04
C GLU A 853 -9.08 -49.47 -29.10
N GLY A 854 -7.95 -48.91 -29.39
CA GLY A 854 -7.37 -48.77 -30.70
C GLY A 854 -6.59 -47.52 -31.00
N GLU A 855 -5.33 -47.55 -30.73
CA GLU A 855 -4.13 -47.20 -31.51
C GLU A 855 -4.22 -46.24 -32.71
N GLN A 856 -3.17 -45.41 -32.77
CA GLN A 856 -2.33 -44.93 -33.89
C GLN A 856 -2.84 -43.77 -34.78
N GLU A 857 -2.21 -42.65 -34.74
CA GLU A 857 -0.95 -42.12 -35.31
C GLU A 857 -0.55 -40.79 -34.73
#